data_a20525d44ac8d200fdc94d551e204cbd
#
_entry.id   a20525d44ac8d200fdc94d551e204cbd
#
_cell.length_a   1.000
_cell.length_b   1.000
_cell.length_c   1.000
_cell.angle_alpha   90.00
_cell.angle_beta   90.00
_cell.angle_gamma   90.00
#
_symmetry.space_group_name_H-M   'P 1'
#
loop_
_entity.id
_entity.type
_entity.pdbx_description
1 polymer ?
#
loop_
_entity_poly.entity_id
_entity_poly.type
_entity_poly.pdbx_seq_one_letter_code
_entity_poly.pdbx_strand_id
1 'polypeptide(L)'
;MKGIIRRILGCVIAVPLAALPLMMEYSATTTDTQDIHDQAADISGVAESRTLADGSSSTGTGEATMPENPNIALPQRVSSKVTNESTVISPQLAISSSGVVRNLRNGVIVTDPKIVGTTDKAPDPLARTGGRAFIPLSVAEVREAISDSDAKTRQQGATVETIAFSGNKYGAHWGEYNGSSAFFGRKTVKNGNTKSTVDVLFAQQAKRIVDVSEHQKTINWEAAKADGVQGAIIRIGYGWGNGFDKYAVRNINECKRLGIPFGVYLYSYAYDANTAAKEGRNMANLLKEAGISPHDMRLPVYYDLEKWVWTGHTPPSDPNVNNAIVDAWWREMQSAGYTNLAVYSYTSYLNSALNNTNIHAKTKWVAQYGPNMSYTAFPTNERAWQYSDCGGINGISGCVDMNAYGNKNPAGDPLQDYQVKGAMGQEWQSIGAGNSVIGWPIAEEVCNWTAGNVNCYQNFEHGAISWTPSTGAHYTAGQLREKWRMTGFESGKLGYPIADEQRHTGDWWSQSFQHGDIWTRGTESKSIVLDSMRKAFNANGGFKSLGGPVADEQGMGGGWWRQRFQNGDVWCNGSGRFFVVKFDLRDSWDSHGGFPRVGAPVANEESMGGGYWRQRFQYGDVWTRNGSREKYVVLLSLRDSYYANGGFKSLGGPVADERSMGGGWWRQRFQNGDVVVH
;
A
#
# COMPACT_ATOMS: atom_id res chain seq x y z
N MET A 1 16.55 49.98 -22.26
CA MET A 1 17.02 49.76 -23.64
C MET A 1 16.51 48.45 -24.11
N LYS A 2 15.59 48.52 -25.04
CA LYS A 2 15.39 47.79 -26.32
C LYS A 2 15.56 46.28 -26.17
N GLY A 3 14.54 45.44 -26.39
CA GLY A 3 13.54 45.32 -27.51
C GLY A 3 13.87 44.02 -28.20
N ILE A 4 13.00 43.15 -28.48
CA ILE A 4 12.15 42.93 -29.67
C ILE A 4 11.63 41.46 -29.61
N ILE A 5 10.42 41.31 -29.57
CA ILE A 5 9.31 40.59 -30.19
C ILE A 5 9.61 39.92 -31.57
N ARG A 6 9.12 38.69 -31.74
CA ARG A 6 8.39 38.13 -32.94
C ARG A 6 8.15 36.64 -32.68
N ARG A 7 6.93 36.14 -32.53
CA ARG A 7 5.78 35.83 -33.41
C ARG A 7 6.17 35.07 -34.67
N ILE A 8 5.52 33.90 -34.84
CA ILE A 8 4.65 33.50 -35.97
C ILE A 8 4.30 32.01 -35.85
N LEU A 9 3.01 31.67 -35.71
CA LEU A 9 2.05 30.95 -36.57
C LEU A 9 2.55 29.58 -37.05
N GLY A 10 1.95 28.45 -36.76
CA GLY A 10 0.54 28.05 -36.96
C GLY A 10 0.39 27.17 -38.18
N CYS A 11 0.02 25.93 -38.02
CA CYS A 11 -0.85 25.23 -38.96
C CYS A 11 -1.44 23.95 -38.37
N VAL A 12 -2.73 23.92 -38.40
CA VAL A 12 -3.65 22.80 -38.18
C VAL A 12 -3.73 22.00 -39.47
N ILE A 13 -3.71 20.68 -39.44
CA ILE A 13 -4.44 19.87 -40.40
C ILE A 13 -4.95 18.58 -39.74
N ALA A 14 -6.17 18.25 -40.09
CA ALA A 14 -7.08 17.30 -39.52
C ALA A 14 -6.91 15.86 -40.03
N VAL A 15 -7.55 14.97 -39.26
CA VAL A 15 -7.92 13.56 -39.42
C VAL A 15 -8.42 13.18 -40.81
N PRO A 16 -8.32 11.89 -41.27
CA PRO A 16 -9.50 11.05 -41.04
C PRO A 16 -9.28 9.58 -40.66
N LEU A 17 -10.36 9.07 -40.06
CA LEU A 17 -10.76 7.69 -39.83
C LEU A 17 -10.65 6.78 -41.07
N ALA A 18 -10.38 5.49 -40.87
CA ALA A 18 -11.18 4.33 -41.26
C ALA A 18 -10.38 3.02 -41.29
N ALA A 19 -10.89 2.06 -40.64
CA ALA A 19 -11.44 0.75 -40.99
C ALA A 19 -10.50 -0.47 -40.78
N LEU A 20 -10.91 -1.36 -39.92
CA LEU A 20 -10.75 -2.83 -39.93
C LEU A 20 -11.40 -3.39 -41.23
N PRO A 21 -11.17 -4.62 -41.67
CA PRO A 21 -10.86 -5.86 -40.96
C PRO A 21 -9.94 -6.85 -41.74
N LEU A 22 -9.56 -7.98 -41.20
CA LEU A 22 -9.83 -9.36 -41.64
C LEU A 22 -8.85 -10.37 -41.09
N MET A 23 -9.42 -11.41 -40.55
CA MET A 23 -8.78 -12.70 -40.27
C MET A 23 -8.19 -13.34 -41.51
N MET A 24 -7.09 -14.07 -41.36
CA MET A 24 -6.87 -15.31 -42.14
C MET A 24 -6.05 -16.28 -41.33
N GLU A 25 -6.66 -17.42 -41.09
CA GLU A 25 -6.04 -18.68 -40.74
C GLU A 25 -5.07 -19.12 -41.83
N TYR A 26 -3.95 -19.73 -41.45
CA TYR A 26 -3.34 -20.71 -42.32
C TYR A 26 -2.74 -21.86 -41.49
N SER A 27 -3.14 -23.04 -41.90
CA SER A 27 -2.88 -24.36 -41.33
C SER A 27 -1.61 -24.96 -41.92
N ALA A 28 -0.92 -25.68 -41.05
CA ALA A 28 -0.07 -26.87 -41.24
C ALA A 28 0.73 -27.10 -42.56
N THR A 29 2.00 -27.49 -42.42
CA THR A 29 2.45 -28.82 -42.78
C THR A 29 3.91 -29.07 -42.33
N THR A 30 4.13 -30.28 -41.88
CA THR A 30 5.30 -31.04 -41.52
C THR A 30 6.34 -31.16 -42.61
N THR A 31 7.64 -31.27 -42.19
CA THR A 31 8.62 -32.33 -42.57
C THR A 31 9.96 -32.08 -41.87
N ASP A 32 10.35 -32.94 -41.03
CA ASP A 32 11.39 -33.99 -40.98
C ASP A 32 12.77 -33.64 -41.59
N THR A 33 13.82 -33.72 -40.77
CA THR A 33 15.01 -34.59 -40.89
C THR A 33 16.16 -34.14 -39.97
N GLN A 34 16.50 -34.99 -39.02
CA GLN A 34 17.76 -35.72 -38.71
C GLN A 34 19.08 -34.96 -38.54
N ASP A 35 19.63 -35.25 -37.32
CA ASP A 35 21.01 -35.57 -36.93
C ASP A 35 22.15 -34.59 -37.19
N ILE A 36 22.85 -34.28 -36.09
CA ILE A 36 24.27 -34.71 -35.85
C ILE A 36 24.64 -34.50 -34.35
N HIS A 37 25.25 -35.52 -33.79
CA HIS A 37 25.92 -35.64 -32.49
C HIS A 37 27.00 -34.58 -32.25
N ASP A 38 27.19 -34.10 -30.98
CA ASP A 38 28.29 -34.56 -30.13
C ASP A 38 28.24 -34.00 -28.70
N GLN A 39 28.48 -34.89 -27.81
CA GLN A 39 28.86 -34.90 -26.40
C GLN A 39 29.23 -33.58 -25.71
N ALA A 40 28.52 -33.26 -24.64
CA ALA A 40 29.04 -32.60 -23.45
C ALA A 40 28.36 -33.17 -22.19
N ALA A 41 29.18 -33.53 -21.25
CA ALA A 41 28.88 -34.33 -20.07
C ALA A 41 27.74 -33.84 -19.19
N ASP A 42 26.95 -34.80 -18.84
CA ASP A 42 25.88 -34.93 -17.91
C ASP A 42 26.12 -34.30 -16.51
N ILE A 43 25.39 -33.22 -16.18
CA ILE A 43 25.04 -32.85 -14.82
C ILE A 43 23.54 -32.51 -14.85
N SER A 44 22.69 -33.48 -15.13
CA SER A 44 21.26 -33.33 -15.06
C SER A 44 20.66 -34.29 -14.04
N GLY A 45 20.35 -33.75 -12.91
CA GLY A 45 19.45 -34.33 -11.91
C GLY A 45 18.34 -33.34 -11.59
N VAL A 46 17.73 -32.72 -12.60
CA VAL A 46 16.54 -31.91 -12.43
C VAL A 46 15.43 -32.53 -13.25
N ALA A 47 14.49 -33.18 -12.60
CA ALA A 47 13.29 -33.69 -13.24
C ALA A 47 12.42 -32.52 -13.69
N GLU A 48 12.20 -32.38 -15.00
CA GLU A 48 11.20 -31.48 -15.57
C GLU A 48 9.78 -31.98 -15.24
N SER A 49 9.00 -31.21 -14.52
CA SER A 49 7.58 -31.44 -14.44
C SER A 49 6.86 -30.62 -15.51
N ARG A 50 6.15 -31.29 -16.40
CA ARG A 50 5.23 -30.64 -17.35
C ARG A 50 3.87 -30.49 -16.69
N THR A 51 3.39 -29.26 -16.59
CA THR A 51 2.01 -28.96 -16.24
C THR A 51 1.11 -29.17 -17.46
N LEU A 52 0.12 -30.03 -17.32
CA LEU A 52 -0.95 -30.18 -18.30
C LEU A 52 -2.03 -29.13 -18.05
N ALA A 53 -2.66 -28.63 -19.11
CA ALA A 53 -3.64 -27.54 -19.12
C ALA A 53 -5.00 -27.85 -18.47
N ASP A 54 -5.11 -28.93 -17.71
CA ASP A 54 -6.35 -29.40 -17.08
C ASP A 54 -6.37 -29.36 -15.55
N GLY A 55 -5.37 -28.75 -14.93
CA GLY A 55 -5.35 -28.55 -13.48
C GLY A 55 -5.11 -29.80 -12.63
N SER A 56 -4.72 -30.95 -13.24
CA SER A 56 -4.32 -32.13 -12.48
C SER A 56 -2.81 -32.12 -12.24
N SER A 57 -2.41 -32.06 -10.97
CA SER A 57 -1.02 -32.17 -10.55
C SER A 57 -0.49 -33.57 -10.81
N SER A 58 0.55 -33.70 -11.66
CA SER A 58 1.28 -34.95 -11.77
C SER A 58 2.10 -35.18 -10.51
N THR A 59 1.90 -36.30 -9.86
CA THR A 59 2.64 -36.82 -8.72
C THR A 59 4.13 -36.98 -9.08
N GLY A 60 4.99 -36.11 -8.51
CA GLY A 60 6.43 -36.29 -8.55
C GLY A 60 6.83 -37.54 -7.74
N THR A 61 7.87 -38.21 -8.19
CA THR A 61 8.50 -39.31 -7.45
C THR A 61 8.95 -38.81 -6.08
N GLY A 62 8.40 -39.40 -5.02
CA GLY A 62 8.57 -38.95 -3.64
C GLY A 62 9.95 -39.14 -3.07
N GLU A 63 10.92 -38.38 -3.52
CA GLU A 63 12.23 -38.32 -2.87
C GLU A 63 12.15 -37.48 -1.60
N ALA A 64 12.68 -38.00 -0.49
CA ALA A 64 12.77 -37.29 0.76
C ALA A 64 13.70 -36.08 0.62
N THR A 65 13.32 -34.96 1.21
CA THR A 65 14.03 -33.69 1.11
C THR A 65 14.78 -33.35 2.40
N MET A 66 15.76 -32.45 2.31
CA MET A 66 16.52 -31.98 3.47
C MET A 66 15.63 -31.20 4.43
N PRO A 67 15.74 -31.46 5.74
CA PRO A 67 15.18 -30.55 6.76
C PRO A 67 15.62 -29.11 6.48
N GLU A 68 14.80 -28.12 6.76
CA GLU A 68 15.03 -26.68 6.52
C GLU A 68 15.17 -26.26 5.05
N ASN A 69 15.40 -27.23 4.11
CA ASN A 69 15.59 -26.97 2.67
C ASN A 69 14.69 -27.90 1.84
N PRO A 70 13.38 -27.73 1.86
CA PRO A 70 12.43 -28.68 1.29
C PRO A 70 12.47 -28.78 -0.26
N ASN A 71 13.15 -27.86 -0.94
CA ASN A 71 13.40 -27.93 -2.39
C ASN A 71 14.70 -28.69 -2.75
N ILE A 72 15.35 -29.35 -1.79
CA ILE A 72 16.63 -30.02 -1.97
C ILE A 72 16.49 -31.48 -1.51
N ALA A 73 16.78 -32.41 -2.41
CA ALA A 73 16.74 -33.84 -2.12
C ALA A 73 17.77 -34.24 -1.05
N LEU A 74 17.42 -35.19 -0.18
CA LEU A 74 18.35 -35.79 0.76
C LEU A 74 19.49 -36.53 -0.01
N PRO A 75 20.73 -36.46 0.48
CA PRO A 75 21.80 -37.33 -0.08
C PRO A 75 21.49 -38.79 0.28
N GLN A 76 21.77 -39.70 -0.62
CA GLN A 76 21.56 -41.15 -0.41
C GLN A 76 22.34 -41.68 0.81
N ARG A 77 23.45 -41.05 1.15
CA ARG A 77 24.29 -41.38 2.31
C ARG A 77 25.20 -40.22 2.69
N VAL A 78 25.58 -40.18 3.96
CA VAL A 78 26.64 -39.32 4.46
C VAL A 78 27.85 -40.17 4.86
N SER A 79 29.04 -39.76 4.36
CA SER A 79 30.29 -40.44 4.65
C SER A 79 30.60 -40.50 6.17
N SER A 80 31.14 -41.60 6.63
CA SER A 80 31.60 -41.75 8.04
C SER A 80 32.74 -40.79 8.43
N LYS A 81 33.44 -40.20 7.44
CA LYS A 81 34.46 -39.16 7.65
C LYS A 81 33.88 -37.78 7.99
N VAL A 82 32.56 -37.59 7.85
CA VAL A 82 31.83 -36.39 8.21
C VAL A 82 31.12 -36.68 9.53
N THR A 83 31.49 -35.97 10.60
CA THR A 83 30.98 -36.26 11.96
C THR A 83 29.59 -35.62 12.17
N ASN A 84 28.83 -36.07 13.17
CA ASN A 84 27.50 -35.56 13.49
C ASN A 84 27.51 -34.09 13.90
N GLU A 85 28.61 -33.63 14.50
CA GLU A 85 28.84 -32.27 14.99
C GLU A 85 29.14 -31.29 13.82
N SER A 86 29.40 -31.86 12.62
CA SER A 86 29.60 -31.04 11.43
C SER A 86 28.29 -30.40 10.98
N THR A 87 28.38 -29.26 10.31
CA THR A 87 27.23 -28.54 9.75
C THR A 87 27.21 -28.70 8.23
N VAL A 88 26.10 -29.15 7.69
CA VAL A 88 25.83 -29.16 6.25
C VAL A 88 25.63 -27.71 5.80
N ILE A 89 26.37 -27.27 4.81
CA ILE A 89 26.45 -25.88 4.31
C ILE A 89 26.04 -25.74 2.84
N SER A 90 25.78 -26.86 2.21
CA SER A 90 25.20 -26.95 0.87
C SER A 90 24.70 -28.39 0.66
N PRO A 91 23.98 -28.69 -0.41
CA PRO A 91 23.52 -30.07 -0.71
C PRO A 91 24.62 -31.14 -0.73
N GLN A 92 25.87 -30.73 -0.91
CA GLN A 92 27.00 -31.64 -1.09
C GLN A 92 28.14 -31.47 -0.11
N LEU A 93 28.09 -30.45 0.76
CA LEU A 93 29.23 -30.06 1.61
C LEU A 93 28.84 -29.90 3.06
N ALA A 94 29.77 -30.33 3.95
CA ALA A 94 29.67 -30.05 5.38
C ALA A 94 31.00 -29.47 5.91
N ILE A 95 30.90 -28.62 6.93
CA ILE A 95 32.04 -28.04 7.66
C ILE A 95 32.12 -28.59 9.06
N SER A 96 33.31 -29.00 9.51
CA SER A 96 33.55 -29.38 10.91
C SER A 96 33.69 -28.15 11.81
N SER A 97 33.69 -28.37 13.13
CA SER A 97 33.97 -27.31 14.12
C SER A 97 35.39 -26.71 14.00
N SER A 98 36.34 -27.46 13.42
CA SER A 98 37.69 -26.97 13.09
C SER A 98 37.82 -26.27 11.73
N GLY A 99 36.70 -25.99 11.04
CA GLY A 99 36.70 -25.26 9.77
C GLY A 99 37.03 -26.11 8.53
N VAL A 100 37.16 -27.42 8.68
CA VAL A 100 37.47 -28.31 7.53
C VAL A 100 36.20 -28.63 6.76
N VAL A 101 36.16 -28.25 5.49
CA VAL A 101 35.04 -28.56 4.57
C VAL A 101 35.27 -29.93 3.91
N ARG A 102 34.23 -30.77 3.92
CA ARG A 102 34.23 -32.08 3.30
C ARG A 102 33.01 -32.30 2.42
N ASN A 103 33.22 -33.07 1.36
CA ASN A 103 32.11 -33.57 0.57
C ASN A 103 31.30 -34.59 1.40
N LEU A 104 29.98 -34.42 1.46
CA LEU A 104 29.06 -35.25 2.25
C LEU A 104 29.10 -36.73 1.86
N ARG A 105 29.18 -37.07 0.56
CA ARG A 105 29.06 -38.43 0.04
C ARG A 105 30.31 -39.26 0.22
N ASN A 106 31.50 -38.67 0.00
CA ASN A 106 32.77 -39.38 -0.02
C ASN A 106 33.76 -38.95 1.09
N GLY A 107 33.46 -37.86 1.83
CA GLY A 107 34.28 -37.36 2.93
C GLY A 107 35.60 -36.71 2.50
N VAL A 108 35.81 -36.46 1.19
CA VAL A 108 36.99 -35.78 0.67
C VAL A 108 37.01 -34.33 1.13
N ILE A 109 38.20 -33.85 1.55
CA ILE A 109 38.39 -32.44 1.92
C ILE A 109 38.31 -31.56 0.68
N VAL A 110 37.59 -30.47 0.79
CA VAL A 110 37.44 -29.46 -0.27
C VAL A 110 38.42 -28.33 0.00
N THR A 111 39.26 -28.05 -1.00
CA THR A 111 40.30 -26.99 -0.93
C THR A 111 40.17 -25.95 -2.04
N ASP A 112 39.12 -26.02 -2.85
CA ASP A 112 38.88 -25.04 -3.92
C ASP A 112 38.67 -23.62 -3.31
N PRO A 113 39.56 -22.65 -3.62
CA PRO A 113 39.45 -21.30 -3.11
C PRO A 113 38.13 -20.58 -3.47
N LYS A 114 37.45 -21.00 -4.53
CA LYS A 114 36.14 -20.47 -4.89
C LYS A 114 35.06 -20.88 -3.90
N ILE A 115 35.27 -22.00 -3.20
CA ILE A 115 34.31 -22.57 -2.23
C ILE A 115 34.68 -22.20 -0.79
N VAL A 116 35.98 -22.32 -0.45
CA VAL A 116 36.45 -22.16 0.93
C VAL A 116 37.24 -20.85 1.17
N GLY A 117 37.50 -20.07 0.12
CA GLY A 117 38.33 -18.86 0.21
C GLY A 117 39.82 -19.18 0.36
N THR A 118 40.63 -18.15 0.57
CA THR A 118 42.03 -18.20 1.03
C THR A 118 42.11 -17.57 2.41
N THR A 119 43.23 -17.62 3.09
CA THR A 119 43.44 -16.95 4.38
C THR A 119 43.14 -15.44 4.35
N ASP A 120 43.36 -14.81 3.20
CA ASP A 120 43.26 -13.36 3.05
C ASP A 120 42.00 -12.90 2.32
N LYS A 121 41.26 -13.81 1.69
CA LYS A 121 40.10 -13.49 0.87
C LYS A 121 38.95 -14.45 1.10
N ALA A 122 37.80 -13.94 1.57
CA ALA A 122 36.57 -14.70 1.69
C ALA A 122 36.04 -15.12 0.32
N PRO A 123 35.40 -16.31 0.20
CA PRO A 123 34.76 -16.75 -1.04
C PRO A 123 33.43 -16.04 -1.25
N ASP A 124 32.87 -16.11 -2.47
CA ASP A 124 31.46 -15.78 -2.65
C ASP A 124 30.60 -16.77 -1.86
N PRO A 125 29.71 -16.30 -0.96
CA PRO A 125 28.94 -17.19 -0.08
C PRO A 125 28.03 -18.15 -0.84
N LEU A 126 27.54 -17.78 -2.02
CA LEU A 126 26.65 -18.59 -2.85
C LEU A 126 27.38 -19.49 -3.85
N ALA A 127 28.72 -19.38 -3.97
CA ALA A 127 29.48 -20.26 -4.89
C ALA A 127 29.34 -21.74 -4.54
N ARG A 128 29.26 -22.07 -3.23
CA ARG A 128 29.12 -23.46 -2.74
C ARG A 128 27.75 -24.10 -3.05
N THR A 129 26.77 -23.33 -3.40
CA THR A 129 25.38 -23.75 -3.69
C THR A 129 24.98 -23.51 -5.15
N GLY A 130 25.90 -22.97 -5.96
CA GLY A 130 25.60 -22.60 -7.35
C GLY A 130 24.63 -21.43 -7.47
N GLY A 131 24.57 -20.56 -6.45
CA GLY A 131 23.74 -19.36 -6.44
C GLY A 131 22.40 -19.49 -5.72
N ARG A 132 22.10 -20.65 -5.13
CA ARG A 132 20.87 -20.85 -4.35
C ARG A 132 21.13 -20.57 -2.88
N ALA A 133 20.17 -19.95 -2.21
CA ALA A 133 20.18 -19.86 -0.76
C ALA A 133 20.05 -21.26 -0.14
N PHE A 134 20.64 -21.48 1.03
CA PHE A 134 20.65 -22.76 1.73
C PHE A 134 20.74 -22.54 3.23
N ILE A 135 19.77 -23.03 3.96
CA ILE A 135 19.77 -22.97 5.43
C ILE A 135 20.67 -24.11 5.98
N PRO A 136 21.82 -23.80 6.62
CA PRO A 136 22.69 -24.77 7.22
C PRO A 136 22.02 -25.56 8.35
N LEU A 137 22.30 -26.87 8.41
CA LEU A 137 21.75 -27.78 9.43
C LEU A 137 22.83 -28.80 9.85
N SER A 138 22.60 -29.50 10.98
CA SER A 138 23.55 -30.48 11.45
C SER A 138 23.58 -31.74 10.60
N VAL A 139 24.73 -32.39 10.52
CA VAL A 139 24.85 -33.71 9.87
C VAL A 139 24.01 -34.76 10.59
N ALA A 140 23.79 -34.61 11.90
CA ALA A 140 22.93 -35.49 12.66
C ALA A 140 21.47 -35.45 12.15
N GLU A 141 20.91 -34.24 11.94
CA GLU A 141 19.56 -34.06 11.36
C GLU A 141 19.44 -34.68 9.97
N VAL A 142 20.46 -34.52 9.13
CA VAL A 142 20.46 -35.14 7.78
C VAL A 142 20.48 -36.65 7.86
N ARG A 143 21.27 -37.26 8.77
CA ARG A 143 21.31 -38.71 8.96
C ARG A 143 20.00 -39.25 9.54
N GLU A 144 19.39 -38.55 10.47
CA GLU A 144 18.08 -38.89 11.02
C GLU A 144 17.02 -38.90 9.90
N ALA A 145 16.97 -37.85 9.07
CA ALA A 145 16.05 -37.75 7.97
C ALA A 145 16.26 -38.88 6.92
N ILE A 146 17.49 -39.27 6.65
CA ILE A 146 17.80 -40.45 5.78
C ILE A 146 17.24 -41.72 6.43
N SER A 147 17.51 -41.95 7.73
CA SER A 147 17.04 -43.14 8.44
C SER A 147 15.50 -43.22 8.47
N ASP A 148 14.84 -42.12 8.68
CA ASP A 148 13.37 -42.02 8.68
C ASP A 148 12.78 -42.30 7.29
N SER A 149 13.43 -41.81 6.25
CA SER A 149 13.07 -42.08 4.86
C SER A 149 13.20 -43.58 4.55
N ASP A 150 14.32 -44.19 4.93
CA ASP A 150 14.58 -45.62 4.74
C ASP A 150 13.58 -46.49 5.54
N ALA A 151 13.23 -46.09 6.75
CA ALA A 151 12.24 -46.77 7.58
C ALA A 151 10.83 -46.70 6.97
N LYS A 152 10.42 -45.54 6.48
CA LYS A 152 9.15 -45.36 5.76
C LYS A 152 9.10 -46.19 4.49
N THR A 153 10.18 -46.24 3.73
CA THR A 153 10.26 -47.04 2.51
C THR A 153 10.16 -48.54 2.80
N ARG A 154 10.70 -49.02 3.93
CA ARG A 154 10.64 -50.44 4.35
C ARG A 154 9.29 -50.85 4.92
N GLN A 155 8.53 -49.95 5.50
CA GLN A 155 7.17 -50.21 6.03
C GLN A 155 6.07 -50.17 4.96
N GLN A 156 6.40 -49.73 3.75
CA GLN A 156 5.42 -49.49 2.71
C GLN A 156 5.59 -50.44 1.52
N GLY A 157 4.93 -51.57 1.62
CA GLY A 157 4.20 -52.19 0.50
C GLY A 157 2.85 -51.54 0.24
N ALA A 158 2.62 -50.32 0.70
CA ALA A 158 1.41 -49.51 0.51
C ALA A 158 1.83 -48.08 0.20
N THR A 159 1.30 -47.55 -0.88
CA THR A 159 1.47 -46.19 -1.39
C THR A 159 1.61 -45.13 -0.31
N VAL A 160 2.84 -44.61 -0.17
CA VAL A 160 3.10 -43.39 0.58
C VAL A 160 2.76 -42.24 -0.36
N GLU A 161 1.75 -41.45 0.00
CA GLU A 161 1.68 -40.08 -0.46
C GLU A 161 2.84 -39.31 0.18
N THR A 162 3.99 -39.38 -0.41
CA THR A 162 5.08 -38.44 -0.17
C THR A 162 4.59 -37.15 -0.80
N ILE A 163 4.38 -36.14 0.03
CA ILE A 163 4.27 -34.77 -0.43
C ILE A 163 5.64 -34.43 -1.03
N ALA A 164 5.77 -34.64 -2.32
CA ALA A 164 6.93 -34.17 -3.07
C ALA A 164 6.81 -32.66 -3.09
N PHE A 165 7.67 -31.99 -2.35
CA PHE A 165 7.96 -30.58 -2.58
C PHE A 165 8.63 -30.49 -3.94
N SER A 166 7.85 -30.53 -5.01
CA SER A 166 8.37 -30.18 -6.31
C SER A 166 8.80 -28.72 -6.21
N GLY A 167 10.06 -28.43 -6.43
CA GLY A 167 10.55 -27.09 -6.61
C GLY A 167 9.86 -26.47 -7.82
N ASN A 168 8.59 -26.24 -7.65
CA ASN A 168 7.70 -25.71 -8.64
C ASN A 168 8.14 -24.29 -8.94
N LYS A 169 8.45 -24.02 -10.18
CA LYS A 169 8.74 -22.68 -10.70
C LYS A 169 7.72 -21.63 -10.24
N TYR A 170 6.50 -22.04 -9.94
CA TYR A 170 5.40 -21.18 -9.49
C TYR A 170 4.82 -21.61 -8.15
N GLY A 171 5.30 -22.68 -7.53
CA GLY A 171 4.73 -23.22 -6.29
C GLY A 171 4.88 -22.29 -5.09
N ALA A 172 5.90 -21.44 -5.10
CA ALA A 172 6.09 -20.40 -4.11
C ALA A 172 5.77 -19.01 -4.66
N HIS A 173 4.98 -18.94 -5.73
CA HIS A 173 4.68 -17.68 -6.37
C HIS A 173 3.76 -16.85 -5.51
N TRP A 174 4.27 -15.69 -5.08
CA TRP A 174 3.52 -14.65 -4.37
C TRP A 174 2.68 -15.13 -3.17
N GLY A 175 3.33 -15.77 -2.24
CA GLY A 175 2.70 -16.14 -0.99
C GLY A 175 2.14 -17.55 -0.98
N GLU A 176 2.45 -18.33 -1.99
CA GLU A 176 2.16 -19.75 -2.05
C GLU A 176 3.45 -20.56 -1.96
N TYR A 177 3.35 -21.70 -1.33
CA TYR A 177 4.41 -22.69 -1.31
C TYR A 177 3.81 -24.03 -1.75
N ASN A 178 4.27 -24.54 -2.90
CA ASN A 178 3.75 -25.76 -3.53
C ASN A 178 2.22 -25.77 -3.65
N GLY A 179 1.62 -24.67 -4.11
CA GLY A 179 0.19 -24.53 -4.29
C GLY A 179 -0.61 -24.30 -3.01
N SER A 180 0.06 -24.18 -1.87
CA SER A 180 -0.57 -23.84 -0.58
C SER A 180 -0.18 -22.45 -0.16
N SER A 181 -1.11 -21.72 0.44
CA SER A 181 -0.80 -20.40 1.02
C SER A 181 0.22 -20.53 2.14
N ALA A 182 1.19 -19.62 2.17
CA ALA A 182 2.19 -19.56 3.22
C ALA A 182 1.62 -18.89 4.48
N PHE A 183 1.90 -19.44 5.65
CA PHE A 183 1.35 -19.00 6.93
C PHE A 183 2.42 -18.39 7.83
N PHE A 184 2.06 -17.33 8.56
CA PHE A 184 2.94 -16.72 9.55
C PHE A 184 2.87 -17.38 10.94
N GLY A 185 2.08 -18.38 11.13
CA GLY A 185 1.89 -19.10 12.39
C GLY A 185 0.43 -19.37 12.69
N ARG A 186 0.17 -19.77 13.93
CA ARG A 186 -1.16 -20.09 14.41
C ARG A 186 -1.52 -19.27 15.62
N LYS A 187 -2.76 -18.80 15.71
CA LYS A 187 -3.29 -18.14 16.90
C LYS A 187 -4.55 -18.81 17.38
N THR A 188 -4.80 -18.73 18.67
CA THR A 188 -6.04 -19.17 19.28
C THR A 188 -7.02 -17.99 19.30
N VAL A 189 -8.13 -18.15 18.62
CA VAL A 189 -9.24 -17.20 18.63
C VAL A 189 -10.30 -17.68 19.59
N LYS A 190 -10.78 -16.79 20.46
CA LYS A 190 -11.92 -17.05 21.34
C LYS A 190 -13.17 -16.41 20.74
N ASN A 191 -14.19 -17.23 20.53
CA ASN A 191 -15.51 -16.74 20.17
C ASN A 191 -16.49 -17.20 21.27
N GLY A 192 -16.80 -16.29 22.18
CA GLY A 192 -17.51 -16.66 23.42
C GLY A 192 -16.70 -17.66 24.25
N ASN A 193 -17.29 -18.80 24.57
CA ASN A 193 -16.65 -19.89 25.32
C ASN A 193 -15.87 -20.89 24.43
N THR A 194 -15.94 -20.74 23.11
CA THR A 194 -15.27 -21.64 22.17
C THR A 194 -13.89 -21.09 21.83
N LYS A 195 -12.87 -21.93 21.91
CA LYS A 195 -11.51 -21.66 21.43
C LYS A 195 -11.32 -22.38 20.12
N SER A 196 -10.91 -21.68 19.08
CA SER A 196 -10.48 -22.25 17.81
C SER A 196 -9.06 -21.79 17.46
N THR A 197 -8.32 -22.63 16.76
CA THR A 197 -7.00 -22.27 16.25
C THR A 197 -7.14 -21.91 14.78
N VAL A 198 -6.66 -20.74 14.39
CA VAL A 198 -6.66 -20.26 13.01
C VAL A 198 -5.23 -19.98 12.56
N ASP A 199 -4.96 -20.31 11.30
CA ASP A 199 -3.69 -19.99 10.67
C ASP A 199 -3.70 -18.54 10.19
N VAL A 200 -2.57 -17.86 10.34
CA VAL A 200 -2.39 -16.47 9.93
C VAL A 200 -1.63 -16.42 8.61
N LEU A 201 -2.26 -15.87 7.58
CA LEU A 201 -1.72 -15.80 6.22
C LEU A 201 -0.87 -14.53 6.05
N PHE A 202 0.40 -14.60 6.41
CA PHE A 202 1.31 -13.45 6.28
C PHE A 202 1.43 -12.98 4.81
N ALA A 203 1.58 -13.93 3.90
CA ALA A 203 1.83 -13.62 2.50
C ALA A 203 0.68 -12.91 1.77
N GLN A 204 -0.56 -13.03 2.25
CA GLN A 204 -1.71 -12.33 1.68
C GLN A 204 -1.65 -10.81 1.93
N GLN A 205 -1.02 -10.39 3.01
CA GLN A 205 -0.88 -8.99 3.42
C GLN A 205 0.45 -8.37 2.99
N ALA A 206 1.32 -9.17 2.39
CA ALA A 206 2.70 -8.77 2.14
C ALA A 206 2.92 -8.27 0.70
N LYS A 207 3.91 -7.41 0.56
CA LYS A 207 4.46 -7.03 -0.74
C LYS A 207 5.32 -8.17 -1.29
N ARG A 208 5.31 -8.30 -2.59
CA ARG A 208 6.00 -9.31 -3.38
C ARG A 208 7.42 -8.85 -3.66
N ILE A 209 8.37 -9.33 -2.89
CA ILE A 209 9.76 -8.93 -2.96
C ILE A 209 10.61 -10.12 -3.43
N VAL A 210 11.55 -9.87 -4.30
CA VAL A 210 12.61 -10.82 -4.63
C VAL A 210 13.93 -10.34 -4.04
N ASP A 211 14.79 -11.26 -3.60
CA ASP A 211 16.18 -10.89 -3.36
C ASP A 211 17.10 -11.56 -4.40
N VAL A 212 18.10 -10.80 -4.80
CA VAL A 212 18.93 -11.12 -5.97
C VAL A 212 20.40 -10.78 -5.76
N SER A 213 21.25 -11.55 -6.44
CA SER A 213 22.68 -11.36 -6.50
C SER A 213 23.20 -11.52 -7.94
N GLU A 214 24.51 -11.65 -8.12
CA GLU A 214 25.09 -11.92 -9.43
C GLU A 214 24.68 -13.28 -10.03
N HIS A 215 24.19 -14.19 -9.21
CA HIS A 215 23.79 -15.53 -9.65
C HIS A 215 22.52 -15.53 -10.50
N GLN A 216 21.63 -14.54 -10.36
CA GLN A 216 20.48 -14.33 -11.24
C GLN A 216 20.88 -13.67 -12.57
N LYS A 217 22.17 -13.33 -12.74
CA LYS A 217 22.74 -12.76 -13.99
C LYS A 217 22.00 -11.49 -14.44
N THR A 218 21.77 -11.38 -15.74
CA THR A 218 21.05 -10.24 -16.30
C THR A 218 19.55 -10.44 -16.16
N ILE A 219 18.92 -9.64 -15.32
CA ILE A 219 17.47 -9.64 -15.07
C ILE A 219 16.77 -8.68 -16.04
N ASN A 220 15.67 -9.12 -16.63
CA ASN A 220 14.72 -8.24 -17.31
C ASN A 220 13.71 -7.72 -16.28
N TRP A 221 14.02 -6.57 -15.67
CA TRP A 221 13.20 -5.99 -14.62
C TRP A 221 11.83 -5.48 -15.07
N GLU A 222 11.65 -5.17 -16.36
CA GLU A 222 10.32 -4.83 -16.91
C GLU A 222 9.41 -6.06 -16.89
N ALA A 223 9.93 -7.21 -17.35
CA ALA A 223 9.18 -8.45 -17.29
C ALA A 223 8.93 -8.92 -15.84
N ALA A 224 9.91 -8.76 -14.95
CA ALA A 224 9.77 -9.10 -13.54
C ALA A 224 8.71 -8.23 -12.85
N LYS A 225 8.69 -6.93 -13.13
CA LYS A 225 7.66 -6.01 -12.64
C LYS A 225 6.27 -6.36 -13.18
N ALA A 226 6.17 -6.70 -14.47
CA ALA A 226 4.91 -7.13 -15.08
C ALA A 226 4.40 -8.47 -14.50
N ASP A 227 5.30 -9.35 -14.07
CA ASP A 227 4.99 -10.60 -13.38
C ASP A 227 4.67 -10.41 -11.88
N GLY A 228 4.64 -9.17 -11.42
CA GLY A 228 4.13 -8.80 -10.09
C GLY A 228 5.21 -8.51 -9.04
N VAL A 229 6.48 -8.32 -9.40
CA VAL A 229 7.51 -7.84 -8.46
C VAL A 229 7.17 -6.43 -7.99
N GLN A 230 7.05 -6.25 -6.67
CA GLN A 230 6.73 -4.99 -6.01
C GLN A 230 7.93 -4.36 -5.29
N GLY A 231 9.05 -5.05 -5.28
CA GLY A 231 10.30 -4.56 -4.73
C GLY A 231 11.44 -5.58 -4.84
N ALA A 232 12.65 -5.16 -4.53
CA ALA A 232 13.85 -5.98 -4.60
C ALA A 232 14.80 -5.72 -3.43
N ILE A 233 15.48 -6.75 -2.94
CA ILE A 233 16.61 -6.65 -2.03
C ILE A 233 17.84 -7.13 -2.80
N ILE A 234 18.82 -6.24 -3.01
CA ILE A 234 19.91 -6.48 -3.95
C ILE A 234 21.22 -6.67 -3.17
N ARG A 235 21.94 -7.78 -3.39
CA ARG A 235 23.26 -7.96 -2.81
C ARG A 235 24.21 -6.88 -3.31
N ILE A 236 24.71 -6.02 -2.41
CA ILE A 236 25.70 -5.00 -2.78
C ILE A 236 27.11 -5.59 -2.83
N GLY A 237 27.39 -6.60 -2.02
CA GLY A 237 28.66 -7.29 -1.91
C GLY A 237 28.69 -8.26 -0.73
N TYR A 238 29.86 -8.72 -0.35
CA TYR A 238 30.10 -9.59 0.81
C TYR A 238 31.43 -9.31 1.46
N GLY A 239 31.51 -9.43 2.79
CA GLY A 239 32.70 -9.16 3.58
C GLY A 239 33.21 -7.73 3.38
N TRP A 240 34.51 -7.58 3.40
CA TRP A 240 35.19 -6.31 3.10
C TRP A 240 36.30 -6.53 2.05
N GLY A 241 36.54 -5.52 1.21
CA GLY A 241 37.59 -5.55 0.18
C GLY A 241 37.31 -6.42 -1.03
N ASN A 242 36.08 -6.97 -1.17
CA ASN A 242 35.68 -7.81 -2.30
C ASN A 242 35.03 -7.01 -3.46
N GLY A 243 34.75 -5.71 -3.25
CA GLY A 243 34.05 -4.87 -4.23
C GLY A 243 32.55 -5.15 -4.32
N PHE A 244 31.98 -4.70 -5.42
CA PHE A 244 30.57 -4.93 -5.72
C PHE A 244 30.27 -6.38 -6.08
N ASP A 245 29.05 -6.83 -5.73
CA ASP A 245 28.41 -7.89 -6.48
C ASP A 245 28.32 -7.46 -7.96
N LYS A 246 28.62 -8.38 -8.85
CA LYS A 246 28.82 -8.09 -10.28
C LYS A 246 27.65 -7.35 -10.95
N TYR A 247 26.42 -7.62 -10.52
CA TYR A 247 25.22 -7.04 -11.11
C TYR A 247 24.54 -6.01 -10.21
N ALA A 248 25.06 -5.72 -9.01
CA ALA A 248 24.46 -4.83 -8.04
C ALA A 248 24.06 -3.48 -8.62
N VAL A 249 25.05 -2.74 -9.15
CA VAL A 249 24.84 -1.38 -9.68
C VAL A 249 23.84 -1.38 -10.84
N ARG A 250 23.91 -2.39 -11.73
CA ARG A 250 22.93 -2.53 -12.81
C ARG A 250 21.52 -2.74 -12.26
N ASN A 251 21.33 -3.68 -11.34
CA ASN A 251 20.02 -4.02 -10.79
C ASN A 251 19.43 -2.83 -10.04
N ILE A 252 20.23 -2.09 -9.29
CA ILE A 252 19.82 -0.86 -8.59
C ILE A 252 19.35 0.21 -9.59
N ASN A 253 20.13 0.44 -10.65
CA ASN A 253 19.77 1.44 -11.67
C ASN A 253 18.48 1.08 -12.40
N GLU A 254 18.25 -0.19 -12.69
CA GLU A 254 17.01 -0.68 -13.29
C GLU A 254 15.79 -0.51 -12.33
N CYS A 255 15.99 -0.84 -11.05
CA CYS A 255 14.96 -0.57 -10.05
C CYS A 255 14.63 0.93 -9.97
N LYS A 256 15.64 1.81 -9.96
CA LYS A 256 15.44 3.27 -9.99
C LYS A 256 14.69 3.70 -11.26
N ARG A 257 15.11 3.22 -12.44
CA ARG A 257 14.49 3.55 -13.72
C ARG A 257 13.01 3.16 -13.79
N LEU A 258 12.67 2.01 -13.22
CA LEU A 258 11.32 1.46 -13.27
C LEU A 258 10.45 1.85 -12.06
N GLY A 259 11.01 2.60 -11.10
CA GLY A 259 10.30 2.94 -9.87
C GLY A 259 9.99 1.72 -9.00
N ILE A 260 10.81 0.66 -9.06
CA ILE A 260 10.70 -0.51 -8.18
C ILE A 260 11.38 -0.15 -6.85
N PRO A 261 10.65 -0.17 -5.72
CA PRO A 261 11.24 0.01 -4.40
C PRO A 261 12.36 -1.01 -4.17
N PHE A 262 13.49 -0.56 -3.65
CA PHE A 262 14.60 -1.48 -3.36
C PHE A 262 15.27 -1.19 -2.02
N GLY A 263 15.93 -2.21 -1.50
CA GLY A 263 16.93 -2.18 -0.46
C GLY A 263 18.16 -2.96 -0.91
N VAL A 264 19.16 -3.01 -0.07
CA VAL A 264 20.39 -3.72 -0.35
C VAL A 264 20.83 -4.58 0.83
N TYR A 265 21.64 -5.63 0.58
CA TYR A 265 22.24 -6.40 1.64
C TYR A 265 23.73 -6.64 1.41
N LEU A 266 24.47 -6.76 2.52
CA LEU A 266 25.84 -7.20 2.56
C LEU A 266 25.91 -8.53 3.30
N TYR A 267 26.39 -9.59 2.67
CA TYR A 267 26.67 -10.84 3.34
C TYR A 267 27.91 -10.70 4.24
N SER A 268 27.78 -11.01 5.52
CA SER A 268 28.82 -10.80 6.52
C SER A 268 29.80 -11.97 6.60
N TYR A 269 31.07 -11.64 6.69
CA TYR A 269 32.16 -12.52 7.08
C TYR A 269 32.84 -12.07 8.38
N ALA A 270 32.20 -11.15 9.11
CA ALA A 270 32.75 -10.63 10.35
C ALA A 270 32.88 -11.72 11.42
N TYR A 271 33.99 -11.74 12.12
CA TYR A 271 34.26 -12.64 13.24
C TYR A 271 34.51 -11.88 14.56
N ASP A 272 34.59 -10.57 14.52
CA ASP A 272 34.66 -9.66 15.66
C ASP A 272 34.14 -8.27 15.31
N ALA A 273 34.05 -7.38 16.29
CA ALA A 273 33.55 -6.01 16.13
C ALA A 273 34.44 -5.15 15.17
N ASN A 274 35.75 -5.44 15.10
CA ASN A 274 36.66 -4.67 14.22
C ASN A 274 36.45 -5.03 12.75
N THR A 275 36.24 -6.32 12.46
CA THR A 275 35.94 -6.80 11.12
C THR A 275 34.56 -6.35 10.67
N ALA A 276 33.57 -6.34 11.58
CA ALA A 276 32.23 -5.80 11.32
C ALA A 276 32.28 -4.28 11.02
N ALA A 277 33.08 -3.51 11.74
CA ALA A 277 33.28 -2.10 11.43
C ALA A 277 33.93 -1.89 10.06
N LYS A 278 34.86 -2.78 9.63
CA LYS A 278 35.40 -2.76 8.26
C LYS A 278 34.31 -3.02 7.21
N GLU A 279 33.41 -3.98 7.47
CA GLU A 279 32.27 -4.26 6.58
C GLU A 279 31.32 -3.06 6.50
N GLY A 280 31.01 -2.40 7.63
CA GLY A 280 30.17 -1.20 7.65
C GLY A 280 30.75 -0.07 6.81
N ARG A 281 32.03 0.23 6.99
CA ARG A 281 32.74 1.25 6.17
C ARG A 281 32.79 0.85 4.70
N ASN A 282 33.08 -0.43 4.40
CA ASN A 282 33.11 -0.94 3.04
C ASN A 282 31.75 -0.80 2.36
N MET A 283 30.69 -1.19 3.03
CA MET A 283 29.32 -1.08 2.51
C MET A 283 28.93 0.38 2.25
N ALA A 284 29.21 1.29 3.20
CA ALA A 284 28.96 2.72 3.02
C ALA A 284 29.71 3.30 1.82
N ASN A 285 30.97 2.86 1.60
CA ASN A 285 31.76 3.27 0.44
C ASN A 285 31.17 2.75 -0.87
N LEU A 286 30.76 1.47 -0.93
CA LEU A 286 30.12 0.90 -2.10
C LEU A 286 28.82 1.64 -2.44
N LEU A 287 27.97 1.95 -1.45
CA LEU A 287 26.75 2.73 -1.66
C LEU A 287 27.04 4.13 -2.20
N LYS A 288 28.05 4.80 -1.64
CA LYS A 288 28.50 6.12 -2.12
C LYS A 288 29.04 6.06 -3.55
N GLU A 289 29.86 5.06 -3.87
CA GLU A 289 30.44 4.84 -5.21
C GLU A 289 29.33 4.54 -6.24
N ALA A 290 28.31 3.79 -5.86
CA ALA A 290 27.13 3.52 -6.68
C ALA A 290 26.19 4.73 -6.82
N GLY A 291 26.46 5.86 -6.17
CA GLY A 291 25.61 7.05 -6.20
C GLY A 291 24.25 6.82 -5.51
N ILE A 292 24.24 6.03 -4.43
CA ILE A 292 23.03 5.68 -3.69
C ILE A 292 23.01 6.45 -2.37
N SER A 293 22.03 7.33 -2.22
CA SER A 293 21.75 8.02 -0.97
C SER A 293 20.74 7.25 -0.11
N PRO A 294 20.66 7.51 1.20
CA PRO A 294 19.65 6.93 2.06
C PRO A 294 18.22 7.12 1.56
N HIS A 295 17.94 8.22 0.86
CA HIS A 295 16.61 8.55 0.33
C HIS A 295 16.23 7.76 -0.94
N ASP A 296 17.18 7.16 -1.62
CA ASP A 296 16.93 6.34 -2.81
C ASP A 296 16.29 4.98 -2.44
N MET A 297 16.53 4.50 -1.22
CA MET A 297 16.09 3.19 -0.77
C MET A 297 14.83 3.28 0.09
N ARG A 298 13.79 2.60 -0.34
CA ARG A 298 12.53 2.46 0.42
C ARG A 298 12.48 1.22 1.30
N LEU A 299 13.29 0.21 0.98
CA LEU A 299 13.52 -0.95 1.83
C LEU A 299 14.81 -0.75 2.62
N PRO A 300 15.00 -1.47 3.75
CA PRO A 300 16.19 -1.32 4.56
C PRO A 300 17.50 -1.66 3.86
N VAL A 301 18.59 -1.22 4.49
CA VAL A 301 19.92 -1.75 4.30
C VAL A 301 20.11 -2.90 5.28
N TYR A 302 20.32 -4.10 4.75
CA TYR A 302 20.39 -5.31 5.55
C TYR A 302 21.83 -5.77 5.80
N TYR A 303 22.09 -6.16 7.05
CA TYR A 303 23.26 -6.90 7.43
C TYR A 303 22.88 -8.37 7.49
N ASP A 304 23.42 -9.15 6.54
CA ASP A 304 23.08 -10.54 6.35
C ASP A 304 24.06 -11.41 7.14
N LEU A 305 23.53 -12.02 8.20
CA LEU A 305 24.26 -12.81 9.18
C LEU A 305 23.90 -14.29 9.08
N GLU A 306 24.83 -15.06 8.55
CA GLU A 306 24.68 -16.50 8.37
C GLU A 306 25.92 -17.26 8.85
N LYS A 307 25.80 -18.59 8.94
CA LYS A 307 26.97 -19.45 9.17
C LYS A 307 27.80 -19.54 7.89
N TRP A 308 28.92 -18.87 7.89
CA TRP A 308 29.81 -18.78 6.74
C TRP A 308 31.00 -19.76 6.80
N VAL A 309 31.71 -19.89 5.69
CA VAL A 309 32.93 -20.69 5.50
C VAL A 309 34.01 -19.81 4.94
N TRP A 310 35.17 -19.80 5.62
CA TRP A 310 36.36 -19.08 5.16
C TRP A 310 37.61 -19.73 5.73
N THR A 311 38.53 -20.11 4.88
CA THR A 311 39.80 -20.78 5.25
C THR A 311 40.57 -19.95 6.28
N GLY A 312 40.94 -20.59 7.41
CA GLY A 312 41.68 -19.93 8.50
C GLY A 312 40.85 -19.09 9.44
N HIS A 313 39.52 -18.97 9.22
CA HIS A 313 38.61 -18.22 10.06
C HIS A 313 37.43 -19.08 10.53
N THR A 314 36.83 -18.72 11.63
CA THR A 314 35.67 -19.44 12.22
C THR A 314 34.55 -18.43 12.52
N PRO A 315 33.30 -18.69 12.09
CA PRO A 315 32.19 -17.86 12.45
C PRO A 315 31.93 -17.91 13.97
N PRO A 316 31.67 -16.77 14.62
CA PRO A 316 31.39 -16.76 16.06
C PRO A 316 30.05 -17.47 16.36
N SER A 317 30.05 -18.22 17.47
CA SER A 317 28.83 -18.89 17.94
C SER A 317 28.29 -18.28 19.24
N ASP A 318 29.03 -17.37 19.88
CA ASP A 318 28.58 -16.65 21.08
C ASP A 318 27.66 -15.48 20.68
N PRO A 319 26.40 -15.44 21.16
CA PRO A 319 25.48 -14.36 20.91
C PRO A 319 25.98 -12.97 21.30
N ASN A 320 26.84 -12.86 22.31
CA ASN A 320 27.39 -11.57 22.72
C ASN A 320 28.46 -11.06 21.76
N VAL A 321 29.26 -11.95 21.19
CA VAL A 321 30.23 -11.60 20.13
C VAL A 321 29.46 -11.14 18.88
N ASN A 322 28.42 -11.87 18.47
CA ASN A 322 27.57 -11.50 17.36
C ASN A 322 26.83 -10.18 17.62
N ASN A 323 26.42 -9.91 18.85
CA ASN A 323 25.83 -8.63 19.21
C ASN A 323 26.82 -7.46 19.02
N ALA A 324 28.07 -7.65 19.45
CA ALA A 324 29.13 -6.64 19.25
C ALA A 324 29.43 -6.41 17.76
N ILE A 325 29.36 -7.45 16.94
CA ILE A 325 29.48 -7.39 15.47
C ILE A 325 28.36 -6.52 14.89
N VAL A 326 27.10 -6.83 15.23
CA VAL A 326 25.94 -6.05 14.76
C VAL A 326 26.06 -4.58 15.16
N ASP A 327 26.40 -4.30 16.42
CA ASP A 327 26.51 -2.93 16.90
C ASP A 327 27.65 -2.15 16.26
N ALA A 328 28.76 -2.81 15.92
CA ALA A 328 29.89 -2.19 15.23
C ALA A 328 29.53 -1.80 13.79
N TRP A 329 28.94 -2.72 13.03
CA TRP A 329 28.45 -2.45 11.67
C TRP A 329 27.38 -1.35 11.69
N TRP A 330 26.45 -1.42 12.62
CA TRP A 330 25.33 -0.46 12.76
C TRP A 330 25.83 0.98 12.95
N ARG A 331 26.82 1.17 13.84
CA ARG A 331 27.43 2.49 14.09
C ARG A 331 28.09 3.07 12.85
N GLU A 332 28.83 2.28 12.10
CA GLU A 332 29.48 2.73 10.87
C GLU A 332 28.46 3.18 9.81
N MET A 333 27.40 2.40 9.63
CA MET A 333 26.34 2.73 8.70
C MET A 333 25.57 3.99 9.11
N GLN A 334 25.25 4.13 10.41
CA GLN A 334 24.62 5.35 10.94
C GLN A 334 25.53 6.58 10.78
N SER A 335 26.82 6.43 11.03
CA SER A 335 27.80 7.51 10.83
C SER A 335 27.91 7.96 9.37
N ALA A 336 27.62 7.05 8.43
CA ALA A 336 27.53 7.34 7.00
C ALA A 336 26.16 7.90 6.57
N GLY A 337 25.21 8.09 7.50
CA GLY A 337 23.89 8.68 7.24
C GLY A 337 22.79 7.67 6.93
N TYR A 338 23.05 6.38 6.96
CA TYR A 338 22.03 5.33 6.72
C TYR A 338 21.36 4.96 8.03
N THR A 339 20.06 5.23 8.17
CA THR A 339 19.28 5.01 9.39
C THR A 339 18.24 3.90 9.27
N ASN A 340 17.77 3.60 8.05
CA ASN A 340 16.87 2.48 7.80
C ASN A 340 17.68 1.19 7.66
N LEU A 341 18.12 0.65 8.80
CA LEU A 341 18.98 -0.52 8.91
C LEU A 341 18.20 -1.71 9.46
N ALA A 342 18.60 -2.93 9.09
CA ALA A 342 18.03 -4.15 9.60
C ALA A 342 19.03 -5.32 9.55
N VAL A 343 18.73 -6.39 10.29
CA VAL A 343 19.41 -7.66 10.25
C VAL A 343 18.57 -8.66 9.44
N TYR A 344 19.24 -9.48 8.63
CA TYR A 344 18.71 -10.71 8.05
C TYR A 344 19.43 -11.91 8.64
N SER A 345 18.67 -12.97 8.85
CA SER A 345 19.20 -14.32 9.11
C SER A 345 18.09 -15.38 8.95
N TYR A 346 18.42 -16.65 9.16
CA TYR A 346 17.43 -17.74 9.18
C TYR A 346 17.09 -18.16 10.62
N THR A 347 15.92 -18.77 10.79
CA THR A 347 15.32 -19.06 12.10
C THR A 347 16.23 -19.84 13.05
N SER A 348 16.89 -20.90 12.58
CA SER A 348 17.77 -21.72 13.45
C SER A 348 18.99 -20.95 13.93
N TYR A 349 19.57 -20.05 13.14
CA TYR A 349 20.71 -19.21 13.55
C TYR A 349 20.29 -18.10 14.51
N LEU A 350 19.11 -17.51 14.31
CA LEU A 350 18.52 -16.54 15.26
C LEU A 350 18.25 -17.15 16.64
N ASN A 351 17.88 -18.42 16.67
CA ASN A 351 17.63 -19.15 17.92
C ASN A 351 18.91 -19.77 18.54
N SER A 352 20.07 -19.60 17.91
CA SER A 352 21.34 -20.13 18.40
C SER A 352 22.43 -19.05 18.51
N ALA A 353 23.31 -18.93 17.53
CA ALA A 353 24.43 -18.00 17.56
C ALA A 353 24.02 -16.52 17.59
N LEU A 354 22.82 -16.17 17.11
CA LEU A 354 22.25 -14.83 17.14
C LEU A 354 21.17 -14.65 18.21
N ASN A 355 21.06 -15.57 19.17
CA ASN A 355 20.04 -15.50 20.22
C ASN A 355 20.35 -14.39 21.24
N ASN A 356 20.11 -13.16 20.84
CA ASN A 356 20.33 -11.94 21.61
C ASN A 356 19.20 -10.96 21.37
N THR A 357 18.65 -10.35 22.42
CA THR A 357 17.49 -9.44 22.35
C THR A 357 17.74 -8.22 21.48
N ASN A 358 18.96 -7.66 21.47
CA ASN A 358 19.30 -6.53 20.63
C ASN A 358 19.38 -6.92 19.15
N ILE A 359 19.90 -8.10 18.84
CA ILE A 359 19.91 -8.64 17.46
C ILE A 359 18.48 -8.87 17.00
N HIS A 360 17.65 -9.55 17.84
CA HIS A 360 16.25 -9.79 17.51
C HIS A 360 15.47 -8.48 17.31
N ALA A 361 15.74 -7.44 18.13
CA ALA A 361 15.14 -6.12 17.98
C ALA A 361 15.50 -5.41 16.67
N LYS A 362 16.62 -5.77 16.04
CA LYS A 362 17.10 -5.24 14.76
C LYS A 362 16.72 -6.12 13.57
N THR A 363 16.23 -7.35 13.82
CA THR A 363 15.90 -8.30 12.75
C THR A 363 14.56 -7.95 12.09
N LYS A 364 14.58 -7.70 10.80
CA LYS A 364 13.40 -7.41 10.00
C LYS A 364 13.21 -8.37 8.82
N TRP A 365 14.16 -9.26 8.56
CA TRP A 365 14.11 -10.20 7.44
C TRP A 365 14.61 -11.56 7.89
N VAL A 366 13.78 -12.58 7.69
CA VAL A 366 14.02 -13.94 8.22
C VAL A 366 13.76 -14.97 7.14
N ALA A 367 14.69 -15.91 6.95
CA ALA A 367 14.48 -17.07 6.11
C ALA A 367 13.94 -18.25 6.94
N GLN A 368 12.88 -18.82 6.43
CA GLN A 368 12.34 -20.12 6.81
C GLN A 368 11.57 -20.67 5.61
N TYR A 369 12.12 -21.66 4.95
CA TYR A 369 11.54 -22.18 3.71
C TYR A 369 10.38 -23.12 4.01
N GLY A 370 9.29 -22.95 3.25
CA GLY A 370 8.08 -23.74 3.41
C GLY A 370 6.84 -22.90 3.66
N PRO A 371 5.69 -23.56 3.97
CA PRO A 371 4.43 -22.86 4.12
C PRO A 371 4.23 -22.17 5.47
N ASN A 372 5.14 -22.37 6.43
CA ASN A 372 4.96 -21.89 7.81
C ASN A 372 6.15 -21.03 8.25
N MET A 373 5.85 -19.91 8.90
CA MET A 373 6.80 -19.08 9.60
C MET A 373 6.60 -19.23 11.11
N SER A 374 7.62 -19.71 11.81
CA SER A 374 7.58 -19.89 13.29
C SER A 374 8.26 -18.75 14.04
N TYR A 375 9.09 -17.93 13.39
CA TYR A 375 9.76 -16.80 14.03
C TYR A 375 8.82 -15.60 14.18
N THR A 376 8.46 -15.26 15.41
CA THR A 376 7.48 -14.22 15.72
C THR A 376 8.05 -12.96 16.37
N ALA A 377 9.36 -12.95 16.65
CA ALA A 377 10.04 -11.84 17.32
C ALA A 377 10.37 -10.67 16.37
N PHE A 378 9.46 -10.30 15.49
CA PHE A 378 9.60 -9.12 14.63
C PHE A 378 9.31 -7.84 15.42
N PRO A 379 10.27 -6.90 15.53
CA PRO A 379 10.12 -5.71 16.37
C PRO A 379 9.24 -4.62 15.78
N THR A 380 9.07 -4.61 14.46
CA THR A 380 8.42 -3.54 13.72
C THR A 380 7.29 -4.04 12.82
N ASN A 381 6.52 -3.11 12.27
CA ASN A 381 5.51 -3.42 11.26
C ASN A 381 6.13 -3.82 9.92
N GLU A 382 7.38 -3.43 9.66
CA GLU A 382 8.11 -3.78 8.46
C GLU A 382 8.91 -5.05 8.69
N ARG A 383 8.47 -6.15 8.12
CA ARG A 383 9.10 -7.45 8.22
C ARG A 383 9.07 -8.15 6.88
N ALA A 384 10.05 -8.99 6.64
CA ALA A 384 10.17 -9.81 5.46
C ALA A 384 10.35 -11.28 5.84
N TRP A 385 9.64 -12.15 5.15
CA TRP A 385 9.80 -13.59 5.24
C TRP A 385 10.29 -14.13 3.90
N GLN A 386 11.54 -14.63 3.86
CA GLN A 386 12.04 -15.40 2.73
C GLN A 386 11.49 -16.82 2.87
N TYR A 387 10.44 -17.13 2.11
CA TYR A 387 9.70 -18.39 2.25
C TYR A 387 10.08 -19.45 1.23
N SER A 388 10.85 -19.07 0.21
CA SER A 388 11.38 -20.02 -0.81
C SER A 388 12.74 -19.55 -1.34
N ASP A 389 13.64 -20.51 -1.52
CA ASP A 389 14.95 -20.37 -2.16
C ASP A 389 14.88 -20.59 -3.69
N CYS A 390 13.71 -20.89 -4.23
CA CYS A 390 13.55 -21.24 -5.63
C CYS A 390 12.16 -20.91 -6.17
N GLY A 391 11.89 -19.62 -6.36
CA GLY A 391 10.73 -19.15 -7.12
C GLY A 391 11.01 -18.96 -8.59
N GLY A 392 9.96 -18.89 -9.40
CA GLY A 392 10.04 -18.59 -10.84
C GLY A 392 9.36 -17.26 -11.14
N ILE A 393 10.12 -16.32 -11.70
CA ILE A 393 9.65 -14.99 -12.09
C ILE A 393 10.03 -14.72 -13.53
N ASN A 394 9.09 -14.25 -14.34
CA ASN A 394 9.41 -13.85 -15.72
C ASN A 394 10.47 -12.75 -15.70
N GLY A 395 11.47 -12.91 -16.59
CA GLY A 395 12.60 -11.98 -16.64
C GLY A 395 13.76 -12.32 -15.72
N ILE A 396 13.62 -13.31 -14.82
CA ILE A 396 14.70 -13.83 -13.98
C ILE A 396 14.98 -15.28 -14.39
N SER A 397 16.22 -15.59 -14.75
CA SER A 397 16.60 -16.94 -15.15
C SER A 397 16.95 -17.80 -13.95
N GLY A 398 16.41 -19.01 -13.89
CA GLY A 398 16.65 -19.96 -12.80
C GLY A 398 15.83 -19.67 -11.55
N CYS A 399 16.30 -20.15 -10.41
CA CYS A 399 15.70 -19.91 -9.11
C CYS A 399 15.95 -18.48 -8.62
N VAL A 400 14.95 -17.89 -7.98
CA VAL A 400 15.07 -16.63 -7.26
C VAL A 400 14.41 -16.76 -5.89
N ASP A 401 15.00 -16.11 -4.91
CA ASP A 401 14.49 -16.10 -3.55
C ASP A 401 13.22 -15.22 -3.45
N MET A 402 12.17 -15.80 -2.86
CA MET A 402 10.84 -15.21 -2.78
C MET A 402 10.55 -14.73 -1.36
N ASN A 403 10.12 -13.49 -1.27
CA ASN A 403 9.85 -12.86 0.03
C ASN A 403 8.44 -12.29 0.11
N ALA A 404 7.81 -12.49 1.24
CA ALA A 404 6.62 -11.80 1.68
C ALA A 404 7.04 -10.64 2.61
N TYR A 405 6.97 -9.41 2.13
CA TYR A 405 7.37 -8.21 2.86
C TYR A 405 6.12 -7.43 3.26
N GLY A 406 5.76 -7.45 4.53
CA GLY A 406 4.52 -6.83 5.00
C GLY A 406 4.70 -6.00 6.25
N ASN A 407 3.72 -5.16 6.50
CA ASN A 407 3.58 -4.44 7.75
C ASN A 407 2.81 -5.32 8.74
N LYS A 408 3.22 -5.33 10.01
CA LYS A 408 2.36 -5.88 11.03
C LYS A 408 1.14 -4.98 11.21
N ASN A 409 0.06 -5.58 11.67
CA ASN A 409 -1.15 -4.87 12.00
C ASN A 409 -0.86 -3.69 12.97
N PRO A 410 -1.29 -2.45 12.66
CA PRO A 410 -1.17 -1.30 13.56
C PRO A 410 -1.82 -1.50 14.92
N ALA A 411 -2.80 -2.42 15.04
CA ALA A 411 -3.37 -2.82 16.33
C ALA A 411 -2.42 -3.67 17.19
N GLY A 412 -1.26 -4.02 16.67
CA GLY A 412 -0.17 -4.62 17.45
C GLY A 412 -0.08 -6.14 17.44
N ASP A 413 -1.02 -6.88 16.85
CA ASP A 413 -0.93 -8.33 16.69
C ASP A 413 -0.30 -8.70 15.34
N PRO A 414 1.00 -9.08 15.27
CA PRO A 414 1.66 -9.39 14.01
C PRO A 414 1.19 -10.71 13.38
N LEU A 415 0.44 -11.52 14.13
CA LEU A 415 -0.11 -12.80 13.67
C LEU A 415 -1.58 -12.69 13.26
N GLN A 416 -2.14 -11.47 13.22
CA GLN A 416 -3.52 -11.25 12.88
C GLN A 416 -3.70 -11.14 11.37
N ASP A 417 -4.46 -12.06 10.79
CA ASP A 417 -4.96 -11.97 9.41
C ASP A 417 -6.47 -11.66 9.47
N TYR A 418 -6.82 -10.41 9.12
CA TYR A 418 -8.20 -9.97 9.13
C TYR A 418 -8.82 -10.16 7.74
N GLN A 419 -9.74 -11.09 7.62
CA GLN A 419 -10.46 -11.35 6.39
C GLN A 419 -11.46 -10.24 6.09
N VAL A 420 -11.46 -9.70 4.89
CA VAL A 420 -12.50 -8.79 4.40
C VAL A 420 -13.48 -9.59 3.56
N LYS A 421 -14.72 -9.75 4.04
CA LYS A 421 -15.69 -10.71 3.49
C LYS A 421 -16.88 -10.02 2.80
N GLY A 422 -17.61 -10.80 2.00
CA GLY A 422 -18.89 -10.40 1.43
C GLY A 422 -18.84 -9.09 0.65
N ALA A 423 -19.82 -8.23 0.84
CA ALA A 423 -19.91 -6.93 0.15
C ALA A 423 -18.76 -5.98 0.51
N MET A 424 -18.26 -6.01 1.77
CA MET A 424 -17.11 -5.21 2.16
C MET A 424 -15.82 -5.70 1.49
N GLY A 425 -15.69 -7.03 1.27
CA GLY A 425 -14.57 -7.59 0.50
C GLY A 425 -14.61 -7.17 -0.97
N GLN A 426 -15.78 -7.14 -1.58
CA GLN A 426 -15.95 -6.66 -2.95
C GLN A 426 -15.61 -5.17 -3.07
N GLU A 427 -16.08 -4.36 -2.12
CA GLU A 427 -15.77 -2.94 -2.07
C GLU A 427 -14.27 -2.71 -1.90
N TRP A 428 -13.62 -3.37 -0.93
CA TRP A 428 -12.19 -3.27 -0.71
C TRP A 428 -11.36 -3.65 -1.93
N GLN A 429 -11.74 -4.72 -2.64
CA GLN A 429 -11.09 -5.12 -3.88
C GLN A 429 -11.29 -4.06 -4.99
N SER A 430 -12.49 -3.48 -5.11
CA SER A 430 -12.83 -2.50 -6.15
C SER A 430 -11.99 -1.23 -6.06
N ILE A 431 -11.65 -0.80 -4.84
CA ILE A 431 -10.85 0.40 -4.58
C ILE A 431 -9.33 0.14 -4.58
N GLY A 432 -8.88 -1.12 -4.79
CA GLY A 432 -7.46 -1.47 -4.90
C GLY A 432 -6.88 -2.23 -3.70
N ALA A 433 -7.73 -2.80 -2.85
CA ALA A 433 -7.35 -3.62 -1.70
C ALA A 433 -6.32 -2.94 -0.79
N GLY A 434 -5.27 -3.63 -0.37
CA GLY A 434 -4.22 -3.08 0.50
C GLY A 434 -3.44 -1.90 -0.10
N ASN A 435 -3.54 -1.66 -1.42
CA ASN A 435 -2.96 -0.48 -2.08
C ASN A 435 -3.93 0.69 -2.17
N SER A 436 -5.15 0.55 -1.63
CA SER A 436 -6.16 1.60 -1.62
C SER A 436 -5.85 2.70 -0.61
N VAL A 437 -6.64 3.76 -0.66
CA VAL A 437 -6.55 4.90 0.28
C VAL A 437 -6.77 4.48 1.74
N ILE A 438 -7.49 3.38 1.99
CA ILE A 438 -7.73 2.88 3.35
C ILE A 438 -6.71 1.85 3.83
N GLY A 439 -5.91 1.24 2.95
CA GLY A 439 -4.88 0.27 3.28
C GLY A 439 -5.42 -1.13 3.65
N TRP A 440 -4.71 -1.83 4.52
CA TRP A 440 -5.04 -3.17 4.99
C TRP A 440 -6.00 -3.15 6.19
N PRO A 441 -6.81 -4.22 6.39
CA PRO A 441 -7.68 -4.33 7.57
C PRO A 441 -6.84 -4.44 8.84
N ILE A 442 -7.28 -3.75 9.90
CA ILE A 442 -6.62 -3.73 11.21
C ILE A 442 -7.47 -4.32 12.32
N ALA A 443 -8.66 -4.78 12.00
CA ALA A 443 -9.58 -5.41 12.94
C ALA A 443 -10.49 -6.40 12.21
N GLU A 444 -11.09 -7.34 12.95
CA GLU A 444 -12.17 -8.17 12.44
C GLU A 444 -13.39 -7.31 12.10
N GLU A 445 -14.22 -7.82 11.20
CA GLU A 445 -15.55 -7.28 10.94
C GLU A 445 -16.39 -7.30 12.22
N VAL A 446 -16.99 -6.18 12.53
CA VAL A 446 -17.94 -6.04 13.64
C VAL A 446 -19.35 -5.89 13.07
N CYS A 447 -20.24 -6.84 13.39
CA CYS A 447 -21.62 -6.80 12.97
C CYS A 447 -22.56 -6.70 14.16
N ASN A 448 -23.52 -5.79 14.09
CA ASN A 448 -24.62 -5.69 15.03
C ASN A 448 -25.86 -6.38 14.43
N TRP A 449 -26.32 -7.40 15.11
CA TRP A 449 -27.51 -8.17 14.74
C TRP A 449 -28.67 -7.76 15.65
N THR A 450 -29.37 -6.69 15.34
CA THR A 450 -30.64 -6.36 15.97
C THR A 450 -31.79 -6.79 15.05
N ALA A 451 -32.89 -7.26 15.62
CA ALA A 451 -34.02 -7.81 14.84
C ALA A 451 -34.44 -6.83 13.72
N GLY A 452 -34.20 -7.23 12.48
CA GLY A 452 -34.51 -6.46 11.28
C GLY A 452 -33.43 -5.49 10.78
N ASN A 453 -32.32 -5.26 11.51
CA ASN A 453 -31.22 -4.38 11.10
C ASN A 453 -29.87 -5.05 11.30
N VAL A 454 -29.32 -5.53 10.21
CA VAL A 454 -27.91 -5.97 10.18
C VAL A 454 -27.07 -4.82 9.69
N ASN A 455 -26.05 -4.47 10.44
CA ASN A 455 -25.06 -3.50 9.99
C ASN A 455 -23.67 -3.98 10.41
N CYS A 456 -22.69 -3.80 9.53
CA CYS A 456 -21.33 -4.22 9.77
C CYS A 456 -20.37 -3.08 9.45
N TYR A 457 -19.23 -3.09 10.13
CA TYR A 457 -18.09 -2.27 9.74
C TYR A 457 -16.78 -3.03 9.99
N GLN A 458 -15.76 -2.65 9.26
CA GLN A 458 -14.40 -3.12 9.47
C GLN A 458 -13.43 -1.97 9.38
N ASN A 459 -12.48 -1.91 10.32
CA ASN A 459 -11.45 -0.87 10.35
C ASN A 459 -10.22 -1.28 9.55
N PHE A 460 -9.62 -0.28 8.88
CA PHE A 460 -8.43 -0.39 8.07
C PHE A 460 -7.37 0.61 8.56
N GLU A 461 -6.14 0.52 8.06
CA GLU A 461 -5.01 1.38 8.48
C GLU A 461 -5.32 2.87 8.42
N HIS A 462 -6.06 3.30 7.39
CA HIS A 462 -6.33 4.71 7.12
C HIS A 462 -7.82 5.02 6.95
N GLY A 463 -8.71 4.06 7.27
CA GLY A 463 -10.12 4.23 7.07
C GLY A 463 -10.98 3.11 7.66
N ALA A 464 -12.19 2.99 7.16
CA ALA A 464 -13.07 1.86 7.43
C ALA A 464 -14.03 1.64 6.25
N ILE A 465 -14.56 0.42 6.14
CA ILE A 465 -15.72 0.12 5.31
C ILE A 465 -16.90 -0.13 6.25
N SER A 466 -18.02 0.50 5.96
CA SER A 466 -19.30 0.29 6.65
C SER A 466 -20.30 -0.29 5.66
N TRP A 467 -21.14 -1.21 6.13
CA TRP A 467 -22.13 -1.88 5.31
C TRP A 467 -23.47 -2.01 6.01
N THR A 468 -24.55 -1.78 5.26
CA THR A 468 -25.92 -2.19 5.62
C THR A 468 -26.62 -2.79 4.40
N PRO A 469 -27.70 -3.58 4.56
CA PRO A 469 -28.46 -4.08 3.42
C PRO A 469 -29.07 -2.98 2.53
N SER A 470 -29.33 -1.80 3.10
CA SER A 470 -29.96 -0.69 2.39
C SER A 470 -28.98 0.27 1.74
N THR A 471 -27.76 0.37 2.26
CA THR A 471 -26.75 1.31 1.73
C THR A 471 -25.73 0.64 0.83
N GLY A 472 -25.48 -0.67 1.00
CA GLY A 472 -24.31 -1.31 0.43
C GLY A 472 -23.06 -1.09 1.28
N ALA A 473 -21.92 -1.51 0.76
CA ALA A 473 -20.61 -1.31 1.39
C ALA A 473 -19.96 -0.05 0.82
N HIS A 474 -19.51 0.85 1.70
CA HIS A 474 -18.81 2.07 1.33
C HIS A 474 -17.65 2.35 2.27
N TYR A 475 -16.52 2.77 1.72
CA TYR A 475 -15.38 3.17 2.52
C TYR A 475 -15.50 4.64 2.98
N THR A 476 -14.81 4.95 4.06
CA THR A 476 -14.61 6.31 4.56
C THR A 476 -13.14 6.48 4.93
N ALA A 477 -12.52 7.61 4.57
CA ALA A 477 -11.11 7.87 4.84
C ALA A 477 -10.84 9.34 5.22
N GLY A 478 -9.65 9.62 5.66
CA GLY A 478 -9.09 10.95 5.84
C GLY A 478 -9.98 11.97 6.56
N GLN A 479 -10.07 13.16 5.98
CA GLN A 479 -10.78 14.29 6.58
C GLN A 479 -12.32 14.12 6.62
N LEU A 480 -12.88 13.41 5.64
CA LEU A 480 -14.32 13.12 5.59
C LEU A 480 -14.69 12.17 6.74
N ARG A 481 -13.91 11.10 6.94
CA ARG A 481 -14.11 10.19 8.08
C ARG A 481 -13.93 10.90 9.42
N GLU A 482 -12.96 11.79 9.56
CA GLU A 482 -12.74 12.53 10.79
C GLU A 482 -13.94 13.45 11.14
N LYS A 483 -14.49 14.14 10.14
CA LYS A 483 -15.73 14.93 10.37
C LYS A 483 -16.90 14.03 10.73
N TRP A 484 -17.04 12.85 10.11
CA TRP A 484 -18.07 11.87 10.43
C TRP A 484 -17.91 11.34 11.88
N ARG A 485 -16.68 11.04 12.29
CA ARG A 485 -16.35 10.67 13.67
C ARG A 485 -16.86 11.71 14.68
N MET A 486 -16.64 12.99 14.39
CA MET A 486 -17.10 14.10 15.24
C MET A 486 -18.62 14.19 15.34
N THR A 487 -19.35 13.58 14.42
CA THR A 487 -20.83 13.54 14.46
C THR A 487 -21.38 12.27 15.11
N GLY A 488 -20.53 11.36 15.57
CA GLY A 488 -20.92 10.12 16.23
C GLY A 488 -21.02 8.91 15.31
N PHE A 489 -20.34 8.94 14.16
CA PHE A 489 -20.34 7.86 13.17
C PHE A 489 -21.78 7.46 12.75
N GLU A 490 -22.02 6.14 12.59
CA GLU A 490 -23.31 5.57 12.20
C GLU A 490 -24.46 5.93 13.14
N SER A 491 -24.17 6.05 14.43
CA SER A 491 -25.16 6.43 15.46
C SER A 491 -25.44 7.92 15.51
N GLY A 492 -24.67 8.72 14.79
CA GLY A 492 -24.80 10.16 14.73
C GLY A 492 -25.86 10.64 13.74
N LYS A 493 -25.96 11.95 13.60
CA LYS A 493 -26.99 12.61 12.79
C LYS A 493 -26.91 12.34 11.27
N LEU A 494 -25.82 11.78 10.78
CA LEU A 494 -25.62 11.49 9.36
C LEU A 494 -26.02 10.07 8.97
N GLY A 495 -25.97 9.10 9.91
CA GLY A 495 -26.16 7.70 9.60
C GLY A 495 -24.99 7.11 8.81
N TYR A 496 -25.25 6.04 8.05
CA TYR A 496 -24.27 5.32 7.24
C TYR A 496 -23.92 6.07 5.94
N PRO A 497 -22.69 5.89 5.42
CA PRO A 497 -22.35 6.32 4.07
C PRO A 497 -23.23 5.56 3.04
N ILE A 498 -23.64 6.26 1.99
CA ILE A 498 -24.46 5.74 0.88
C ILE A 498 -23.75 5.85 -0.47
N ALA A 499 -22.56 6.39 -0.48
CA ALA A 499 -21.67 6.50 -1.63
C ALA A 499 -20.23 6.68 -1.15
N ASP A 500 -19.28 6.41 -2.03
CA ASP A 500 -17.87 6.65 -1.80
C ASP A 500 -17.52 8.13 -1.95
N GLU A 501 -16.27 8.46 -1.59
CA GLU A 501 -15.75 9.81 -1.71
C GLU A 501 -15.76 10.29 -3.16
N GLN A 502 -16.20 11.51 -3.37
CA GLN A 502 -16.24 12.16 -4.68
C GLN A 502 -15.34 13.40 -4.69
N ARG A 503 -14.44 13.46 -5.66
CA ARG A 503 -13.59 14.63 -5.90
C ARG A 503 -14.30 15.64 -6.80
N HIS A 504 -14.19 16.93 -6.41
CA HIS A 504 -14.69 18.08 -7.18
C HIS A 504 -13.54 19.02 -7.56
N THR A 505 -13.82 20.02 -8.38
CA THR A 505 -12.84 21.04 -8.76
C THR A 505 -12.41 21.89 -7.57
N GLY A 506 -11.17 22.42 -7.58
CA GLY A 506 -10.64 23.31 -6.53
C GLY A 506 -10.41 22.63 -5.19
N ASP A 507 -9.93 21.35 -5.24
CA ASP A 507 -9.59 20.53 -4.07
C ASP A 507 -10.74 20.25 -3.10
N TRP A 508 -11.96 20.29 -3.61
CA TRP A 508 -13.13 19.89 -2.86
C TRP A 508 -13.34 18.37 -2.98
N TRP A 509 -13.77 17.80 -1.85
CA TRP A 509 -14.20 16.41 -1.72
C TRP A 509 -15.53 16.35 -0.98
N SER A 510 -16.37 15.42 -1.35
CA SER A 510 -17.63 15.14 -0.64
C SER A 510 -17.85 13.64 -0.50
N GLN A 511 -18.63 13.30 0.51
CA GLN A 511 -19.19 11.96 0.67
C GLN A 511 -20.63 12.07 1.14
N SER A 512 -21.49 11.23 0.55
CA SER A 512 -22.93 11.22 0.87
C SER A 512 -23.23 10.16 1.93
N PHE A 513 -24.08 10.55 2.89
CA PHE A 513 -24.59 9.75 3.97
C PHE A 513 -26.12 9.71 3.93
N GLN A 514 -26.74 8.83 4.72
CA GLN A 514 -28.19 8.68 4.75
C GLN A 514 -28.92 10.02 5.00
N HIS A 515 -28.39 10.88 5.86
CA HIS A 515 -29.07 12.11 6.31
C HIS A 515 -28.30 13.40 5.98
N GLY A 516 -27.39 13.37 5.01
CA GLY A 516 -26.63 14.55 4.59
C GLY A 516 -25.34 14.19 3.88
N ASP A 517 -24.56 15.21 3.57
CA ASP A 517 -23.24 15.08 2.94
C ASP A 517 -22.17 15.72 3.82
N ILE A 518 -20.97 15.16 3.84
CA ILE A 518 -19.78 15.81 4.37
C ILE A 518 -18.99 16.37 3.20
N TRP A 519 -18.51 17.58 3.38
CA TRP A 519 -17.68 18.29 2.42
C TRP A 519 -16.37 18.73 3.06
N THR A 520 -15.27 18.61 2.34
CA THR A 520 -13.96 19.11 2.75
C THR A 520 -13.26 19.83 1.60
N ARG A 521 -12.41 20.79 1.94
CA ARG A 521 -11.51 21.45 1.00
C ARG A 521 -10.10 21.43 1.57
N GLY A 522 -9.22 20.64 0.96
CA GLY A 522 -7.88 20.40 1.50
C GLY A 522 -7.95 19.96 2.96
N THR A 523 -7.13 20.56 3.82
CA THR A 523 -7.12 20.30 5.28
C THR A 523 -7.92 21.32 6.10
N GLU A 524 -8.39 22.40 5.48
CA GLU A 524 -8.81 23.61 6.19
C GLU A 524 -10.30 23.69 6.51
N SER A 525 -11.17 23.17 5.68
CA SER A 525 -12.62 23.31 5.92
C SER A 525 -13.35 21.98 5.83
N LYS A 526 -14.18 21.72 6.82
CA LYS A 526 -15.03 20.53 6.92
C LYS A 526 -16.43 20.95 7.29
N SER A 527 -17.39 20.78 6.40
CA SER A 527 -18.78 21.18 6.61
C SER A 527 -19.74 20.04 6.32
N ILE A 528 -20.88 20.06 7.01
CA ILE A 528 -21.97 19.11 6.83
C ILE A 528 -23.12 19.84 6.16
N VAL A 529 -23.69 19.22 5.13
CA VAL A 529 -24.92 19.66 4.48
C VAL A 529 -26.00 18.63 4.82
N LEU A 530 -26.89 18.95 5.76
CA LEU A 530 -27.96 18.03 6.16
C LEU A 530 -29.05 17.93 5.10
N ASP A 531 -29.89 16.88 5.16
CA ASP A 531 -30.94 16.58 4.19
C ASP A 531 -31.85 17.77 3.87
N SER A 532 -32.18 18.56 4.88
CA SER A 532 -32.97 19.77 4.72
C SER A 532 -32.33 20.75 3.73
N MET A 533 -31.03 20.98 3.85
CA MET A 533 -30.27 21.88 2.96
C MET A 533 -29.84 21.17 1.67
N ARG A 534 -29.50 19.87 1.73
CA ARG A 534 -29.02 19.07 0.58
C ARG A 534 -30.02 19.07 -0.58
N LYS A 535 -31.32 18.90 -0.28
CA LYS A 535 -32.37 18.91 -1.29
C LYS A 535 -32.41 20.25 -2.04
N ALA A 536 -32.39 21.35 -1.31
CA ALA A 536 -32.39 22.68 -1.91
C ALA A 536 -31.07 23.00 -2.65
N PHE A 537 -29.94 22.61 -2.07
CA PHE A 537 -28.63 22.73 -2.69
C PHE A 537 -28.61 22.03 -4.05
N ASN A 538 -28.98 20.76 -4.11
CA ASN A 538 -29.01 19.98 -5.35
C ASN A 538 -30.01 20.50 -6.37
N ALA A 539 -31.24 20.90 -5.94
CA ALA A 539 -32.26 21.47 -6.80
C ALA A 539 -31.83 22.80 -7.45
N ASN A 540 -30.86 23.50 -6.86
CA ASN A 540 -30.33 24.78 -7.38
C ASN A 540 -28.95 24.63 -8.06
N GLY A 541 -28.64 23.45 -8.58
CA GLY A 541 -27.44 23.17 -9.36
C GLY A 541 -26.23 22.74 -8.54
N GLY A 542 -26.40 22.50 -7.23
CA GLY A 542 -25.41 21.91 -6.33
C GLY A 542 -24.06 22.61 -6.36
N PHE A 543 -22.99 21.82 -6.31
CA PHE A 543 -21.62 22.32 -6.32
C PHE A 543 -21.29 23.17 -7.56
N LYS A 544 -21.82 22.81 -8.71
CA LYS A 544 -21.58 23.55 -9.98
C LYS A 544 -22.08 25.00 -9.91
N SER A 545 -23.19 25.24 -9.21
CA SER A 545 -23.84 26.55 -9.12
C SER A 545 -23.42 27.30 -7.86
N LEU A 546 -23.51 26.62 -6.70
CA LEU A 546 -23.35 27.25 -5.39
C LEU A 546 -21.93 27.09 -4.80
N GLY A 547 -21.08 26.25 -5.41
CA GLY A 547 -19.78 25.90 -4.84
C GLY A 547 -19.91 25.04 -3.59
N GLY A 548 -18.78 24.80 -2.90
CA GLY A 548 -18.77 24.03 -1.65
C GLY A 548 -19.28 24.83 -0.46
N PRO A 549 -19.77 24.15 0.61
CA PRO A 549 -20.20 24.80 1.85
C PRO A 549 -19.00 25.39 2.60
N VAL A 550 -19.16 26.62 3.09
CA VAL A 550 -18.12 27.34 3.85
C VAL A 550 -18.33 27.28 5.36
N ALA A 551 -19.49 26.79 5.79
CA ALA A 551 -19.85 26.57 7.20
C ALA A 551 -20.93 25.51 7.31
N ASP A 552 -21.11 24.95 8.51
CA ASP A 552 -22.28 24.13 8.85
C ASP A 552 -23.54 24.99 8.87
N GLU A 553 -24.72 24.36 8.85
CA GLU A 553 -25.99 25.10 8.96
C GLU A 553 -26.10 25.85 10.28
N GLN A 554 -26.70 27.01 10.23
CA GLN A 554 -26.90 27.92 11.36
C GLN A 554 -28.39 28.21 11.58
N GLY A 555 -28.87 28.04 12.82
CA GLY A 555 -30.19 28.53 13.24
C GLY A 555 -30.18 30.03 13.33
N MET A 556 -31.15 30.70 12.65
CA MET A 556 -31.24 32.13 12.57
C MET A 556 -32.31 32.72 13.55
N GLY A 557 -33.09 31.84 14.19
CA GLY A 557 -34.24 32.24 15.00
C GLY A 557 -35.55 32.21 14.18
N GLY A 558 -36.68 32.23 14.89
CA GLY A 558 -38.01 32.25 14.26
C GLY A 558 -38.30 31.02 13.36
N GLY A 559 -37.64 29.89 13.62
CA GLY A 559 -37.78 28.68 12.82
C GLY A 559 -37.01 28.70 11.50
N TRP A 560 -36.10 29.64 11.30
CA TRP A 560 -35.27 29.74 10.12
C TRP A 560 -33.88 29.17 10.33
N TRP A 561 -33.38 28.48 9.30
CA TRP A 561 -32.05 27.93 9.21
C TRP A 561 -31.36 28.39 7.92
N ARG A 562 -30.05 28.63 7.97
CA ARG A 562 -29.23 29.08 6.84
C ARG A 562 -27.98 28.25 6.77
N GLN A 563 -27.58 27.90 5.56
CA GLN A 563 -26.23 27.38 5.28
C GLN A 563 -25.58 28.19 4.19
N ARG A 564 -24.33 28.60 4.45
CA ARG A 564 -23.54 29.41 3.54
C ARG A 564 -22.68 28.55 2.65
N PHE A 565 -22.72 28.82 1.34
CA PHE A 565 -21.88 28.24 0.30
C PHE A 565 -21.03 29.33 -0.36
N GLN A 566 -20.03 28.91 -1.18
CA GLN A 566 -19.13 29.87 -1.83
C GLN A 566 -19.90 30.93 -2.62
N ASN A 567 -20.94 30.54 -3.35
CA ASN A 567 -21.63 31.36 -4.31
C ASN A 567 -23.07 31.70 -3.93
N GLY A 568 -23.47 31.52 -2.68
CA GLY A 568 -24.80 31.84 -2.19
C GLY A 568 -25.11 31.21 -0.85
N ASP A 569 -26.30 31.41 -0.35
CA ASP A 569 -26.80 30.83 0.88
C ASP A 569 -28.09 30.04 0.61
N VAL A 570 -28.19 28.86 1.18
CA VAL A 570 -29.43 28.08 1.21
C VAL A 570 -30.14 28.33 2.54
N TRP A 571 -31.43 28.60 2.44
CA TRP A 571 -32.31 28.88 3.59
C TRP A 571 -33.44 27.88 3.64
N CYS A 572 -33.83 27.45 4.83
CA CYS A 572 -35.04 26.69 5.04
C CYS A 572 -35.81 27.21 6.28
N ASN A 573 -37.10 26.96 6.32
CA ASN A 573 -37.92 27.23 7.48
C ASN A 573 -38.57 25.96 8.04
N GLY A 574 -39.13 26.05 9.24
CA GLY A 574 -39.77 24.93 9.91
C GLY A 574 -40.96 24.31 9.17
N SER A 575 -41.48 24.94 8.12
CA SER A 575 -42.52 24.39 7.23
C SER A 575 -41.98 23.68 5.99
N GLY A 576 -40.65 23.49 5.90
CA GLY A 576 -39.99 22.79 4.78
C GLY A 576 -39.91 23.60 3.49
N ARG A 577 -40.09 24.92 3.52
CA ARG A 577 -39.83 25.79 2.38
C ARG A 577 -38.37 26.15 2.29
N PHE A 578 -37.81 26.10 1.07
CA PHE A 578 -36.43 26.41 0.76
C PHE A 578 -36.31 27.61 -0.15
N PHE A 579 -35.29 28.42 0.10
CA PHE A 579 -34.93 29.57 -0.71
C PHE A 579 -33.41 29.61 -0.92
N VAL A 580 -32.98 30.14 -2.04
CA VAL A 580 -31.54 30.37 -2.32
C VAL A 580 -31.33 31.86 -2.52
N VAL A 581 -30.34 32.42 -1.82
CA VAL A 581 -29.89 33.80 -1.97
C VAL A 581 -28.50 33.76 -2.62
N LYS A 582 -28.42 34.16 -3.89
CA LYS A 582 -27.17 34.04 -4.65
C LYS A 582 -26.35 35.33 -4.56
N PHE A 583 -25.02 35.17 -4.70
CA PHE A 583 -23.98 36.21 -4.84
C PHE A 583 -24.35 37.65 -4.45
N ASP A 584 -24.66 38.46 -5.45
CA ASP A 584 -24.90 39.91 -5.28
C ASP A 584 -26.08 40.24 -4.36
N LEU A 585 -27.11 39.41 -4.41
CA LEU A 585 -28.26 39.55 -3.49
C LEU A 585 -27.86 39.21 -2.07
N ARG A 586 -27.02 38.20 -1.86
CA ARG A 586 -26.44 37.86 -0.56
C ARG A 586 -25.60 39.01 -0.01
N ASP A 587 -24.68 39.52 -0.83
CA ASP A 587 -23.79 40.62 -0.41
C ASP A 587 -24.57 41.89 -0.12
N SER A 588 -25.64 42.15 -0.89
CA SER A 588 -26.58 43.24 -0.61
C SER A 588 -27.30 43.03 0.72
N TRP A 589 -27.80 41.82 0.98
CA TRP A 589 -28.46 41.47 2.24
C TRP A 589 -27.49 41.59 3.44
N ASP A 590 -26.27 41.07 3.33
CA ASP A 590 -25.24 41.14 4.38
C ASP A 590 -24.88 42.60 4.69
N SER A 591 -24.64 43.45 3.68
CA SER A 591 -24.22 44.85 3.84
C SER A 591 -25.31 45.73 4.43
N HIS A 592 -26.58 45.33 4.31
CA HIS A 592 -27.74 46.10 4.84
C HIS A 592 -28.28 45.56 6.15
N GLY A 593 -27.46 44.86 6.95
CA GLY A 593 -27.80 44.42 8.29
C GLY A 593 -28.42 43.03 8.37
N GLY A 594 -28.48 42.29 7.26
CA GLY A 594 -28.82 40.86 7.23
C GLY A 594 -30.13 40.48 7.94
N PHE A 595 -30.11 39.36 8.66
CA PHE A 595 -31.30 38.79 9.27
C PHE A 595 -32.01 39.72 10.26
N PRO A 596 -31.34 40.47 11.16
CA PRO A 596 -32.02 41.36 12.10
C PRO A 596 -32.81 42.50 11.43
N ARG A 597 -32.34 42.98 10.27
CA ARG A 597 -32.94 44.15 9.60
C ARG A 597 -33.81 43.81 8.41
N VAL A 598 -33.35 42.84 7.60
CA VAL A 598 -34.01 42.46 6.33
C VAL A 598 -34.83 41.18 6.47
N GLY A 599 -34.49 40.33 7.43
CA GLY A 599 -35.17 39.06 7.68
C GLY A 599 -34.68 37.94 6.78
N ALA A 600 -35.43 36.83 6.80
CA ALA A 600 -35.20 35.67 5.94
C ALA A 600 -35.85 35.86 4.56
N PRO A 601 -35.39 35.18 3.51
CA PRO A 601 -36.04 35.21 2.19
C PRO A 601 -37.40 34.52 2.24
N VAL A 602 -38.37 35.11 1.54
CA VAL A 602 -39.76 34.61 1.46
C VAL A 602 -40.14 34.24 0.02
N ALA A 603 -39.29 34.54 -0.94
CA ALA A 603 -39.38 34.16 -2.34
C ALA A 603 -38.00 33.92 -2.93
N ASN A 604 -37.89 33.23 -4.07
CA ASN A 604 -36.65 33.16 -4.86
C ASN A 604 -36.42 34.46 -5.62
N GLU A 605 -35.20 34.64 -6.10
CA GLU A 605 -34.82 35.76 -6.96
C GLU A 605 -35.66 35.81 -8.24
N GLU A 606 -35.96 37.02 -8.66
CA GLU A 606 -36.66 37.27 -9.94
C GLU A 606 -35.99 38.38 -10.74
N SER A 607 -35.99 38.24 -12.06
CA SER A 607 -35.50 39.28 -12.96
C SER A 607 -36.63 40.30 -13.21
N MET A 608 -36.33 41.58 -12.98
CA MET A 608 -37.27 42.66 -13.14
C MET A 608 -37.17 43.36 -14.52
N GLY A 609 -36.15 42.98 -15.31
CA GLY A 609 -35.84 43.67 -16.53
C GLY A 609 -34.77 44.76 -16.35
N GLY A 610 -34.20 45.28 -17.46
CA GLY A 610 -33.15 46.31 -17.40
C GLY A 610 -31.89 45.96 -16.62
N GLY A 611 -31.66 44.64 -16.42
CA GLY A 611 -30.53 44.11 -15.62
C GLY A 611 -30.78 44.06 -14.13
N TYR A 612 -31.95 44.46 -13.66
CA TYR A 612 -32.32 44.41 -12.23
C TYR A 612 -32.78 43.01 -11.81
N TRP A 613 -32.30 42.58 -10.64
CA TRP A 613 -32.73 41.39 -9.93
C TRP A 613 -33.25 41.75 -8.56
N ARG A 614 -34.31 41.10 -8.13
CA ARG A 614 -34.95 41.31 -6.85
C ARG A 614 -35.18 40.00 -6.13
N GLN A 615 -35.02 40.00 -4.82
CA GLN A 615 -35.50 38.93 -3.96
C GLN A 615 -36.25 39.50 -2.76
N ARG A 616 -37.40 38.89 -2.45
CA ARG A 616 -38.24 39.31 -1.32
C ARG A 616 -37.78 38.64 -0.04
N PHE A 617 -37.72 39.46 1.01
CA PHE A 617 -37.41 39.04 2.35
C PHE A 617 -38.56 39.46 3.31
N GLN A 618 -38.53 38.97 4.58
CA GLN A 618 -39.57 39.24 5.55
C GLN A 618 -39.82 40.77 5.74
N TYR A 619 -38.73 41.52 5.81
CA TYR A 619 -38.78 42.94 6.18
C TYR A 619 -38.35 43.89 5.05
N GLY A 620 -38.19 43.41 3.83
CA GLY A 620 -37.81 44.24 2.69
C GLY A 620 -37.60 43.43 1.44
N ASP A 621 -37.22 44.12 0.37
CA ASP A 621 -36.78 43.53 -0.88
C ASP A 621 -35.32 43.90 -1.11
N VAL A 622 -34.51 42.90 -1.45
CA VAL A 622 -33.10 43.09 -1.80
C VAL A 622 -32.97 43.19 -3.32
N TRP A 623 -32.22 44.16 -3.78
CA TRP A 623 -32.05 44.49 -5.19
C TRP A 623 -30.58 44.53 -5.57
N THR A 624 -30.32 44.06 -6.79
CA THR A 624 -29.00 44.17 -7.47
C THR A 624 -29.23 44.48 -8.93
N ARG A 625 -28.17 44.96 -9.61
CA ARG A 625 -28.20 45.23 -11.04
C ARG A 625 -26.97 44.61 -11.72
N ASN A 626 -27.20 43.82 -12.78
CA ASN A 626 -26.12 43.19 -13.55
C ASN A 626 -25.05 44.18 -13.98
N GLY A 627 -23.78 43.87 -13.76
CA GLY A 627 -22.65 44.70 -14.15
C GLY A 627 -22.46 45.98 -13.32
N SER A 628 -23.26 46.17 -12.26
CA SER A 628 -23.14 47.29 -11.32
C SER A 628 -22.70 46.81 -9.94
N ARG A 629 -21.95 47.64 -9.23
CA ARG A 629 -21.71 47.46 -7.78
C ARG A 629 -22.86 47.95 -6.91
N GLU A 630 -23.91 48.47 -7.51
CA GLU A 630 -25.07 49.00 -6.83
C GLU A 630 -25.91 47.89 -6.22
N LYS A 631 -26.10 47.96 -4.92
CA LYS A 631 -26.78 46.98 -4.08
C LYS A 631 -27.67 47.74 -3.12
N TYR A 632 -28.97 47.55 -3.22
CA TYR A 632 -29.96 48.34 -2.45
C TYR A 632 -30.95 47.44 -1.73
N VAL A 633 -31.54 47.95 -0.64
CA VAL A 633 -32.66 47.33 0.07
C VAL A 633 -33.84 48.33 0.17
N VAL A 634 -35.02 47.86 -0.14
CA VAL A 634 -36.27 48.62 0.04
C VAL A 634 -37.01 48.00 1.21
N LEU A 635 -37.01 48.69 2.38
CA LEU A 635 -37.57 48.17 3.63
C LEU A 635 -39.09 48.38 3.72
N LEU A 636 -39.73 47.71 4.65
CA LEU A 636 -41.17 47.48 4.80
C LEU A 636 -42.08 48.64 4.39
N SER A 637 -42.06 49.77 5.07
CA SER A 637 -42.96 50.89 4.80
C SER A 637 -42.69 51.54 3.44
N LEU A 638 -41.45 51.69 3.06
CA LEU A 638 -41.04 52.17 1.74
C LEU A 638 -41.38 51.13 0.65
N ARG A 639 -41.27 49.84 0.95
CA ARG A 639 -41.68 48.77 0.02
C ARG A 639 -43.17 48.81 -0.28
N ASP A 640 -43.99 48.89 0.75
CA ASP A 640 -45.46 48.93 0.60
C ASP A 640 -45.90 50.17 -0.21
N SER A 641 -45.33 51.33 0.11
CA SER A 641 -45.55 52.54 -0.65
C SER A 641 -45.03 52.45 -2.09
N TYR A 642 -43.86 51.85 -2.31
CA TYR A 642 -43.31 51.59 -3.65
C TYR A 642 -44.29 50.78 -4.51
N TYR A 643 -44.86 49.71 -4.00
CA TYR A 643 -45.81 48.89 -4.72
C TYR A 643 -47.15 49.61 -4.93
N ALA A 644 -47.60 50.36 -3.96
CA ALA A 644 -48.80 51.19 -4.12
C ALA A 644 -48.67 52.26 -5.22
N ASN A 645 -47.45 52.71 -5.50
CA ASN A 645 -47.14 53.65 -6.58
C ASN A 645 -46.72 52.95 -7.90
N GLY A 646 -47.14 51.71 -8.13
CA GLY A 646 -46.93 50.93 -9.36
C GLY A 646 -45.61 50.20 -9.47
N GLY A 647 -44.77 50.21 -8.40
CA GLY A 647 -43.55 49.44 -8.28
C GLY A 647 -42.58 49.62 -9.44
N PHE A 648 -41.94 48.51 -9.86
CA PHE A 648 -40.90 48.54 -10.89
C PHE A 648 -41.41 49.10 -12.26
N LYS A 649 -42.66 48.83 -12.57
CA LYS A 649 -43.25 49.28 -13.85
C LYS A 649 -43.33 50.82 -13.91
N SER A 650 -43.63 51.48 -12.84
CA SER A 650 -43.75 52.93 -12.78
C SER A 650 -42.48 53.64 -12.30
N LEU A 651 -41.89 53.14 -11.22
CA LEU A 651 -40.77 53.81 -10.54
C LEU A 651 -39.40 53.28 -10.97
N GLY A 652 -39.36 52.13 -11.63
CA GLY A 652 -38.09 51.48 -11.91
C GLY A 652 -37.44 50.86 -10.66
N GLY A 653 -36.14 50.46 -10.78
CA GLY A 653 -35.38 49.93 -9.64
C GLY A 653 -34.86 51.02 -8.74
N PRO A 654 -34.49 50.67 -7.47
CA PRO A 654 -33.87 51.60 -6.56
C PRO A 654 -32.49 52.05 -7.06
N VAL A 655 -32.15 53.32 -6.83
CA VAL A 655 -30.86 53.95 -7.22
C VAL A 655 -30.13 54.55 -6.01
N ALA A 656 -30.67 54.42 -4.83
CA ALA A 656 -30.06 54.77 -3.57
C ALA A 656 -30.76 54.00 -2.42
N ASP A 657 -30.05 53.86 -1.31
CA ASP A 657 -30.66 53.37 -0.08
C ASP A 657 -31.59 54.43 0.55
N GLU A 658 -32.41 53.98 1.48
CA GLU A 658 -33.28 54.87 2.27
C GLU A 658 -32.47 55.89 3.05
N ARG A 659 -33.02 57.09 3.15
CA ARG A 659 -32.46 58.21 3.95
C ARG A 659 -33.50 58.82 4.87
N SER A 660 -33.14 58.96 6.13
CA SER A 660 -33.95 59.74 7.07
C SER A 660 -33.94 61.22 6.69
N MET A 661 -35.12 61.81 6.71
CA MET A 661 -35.36 63.25 6.47
C MET A 661 -35.62 64.02 7.76
N GLY A 662 -35.57 63.33 8.90
CA GLY A 662 -35.97 63.93 10.21
C GLY A 662 -37.48 63.84 10.49
N GLY A 663 -37.84 63.97 11.75
CA GLY A 663 -39.26 63.96 12.17
C GLY A 663 -40.02 62.66 11.86
N GLY A 664 -39.30 61.51 11.76
CA GLY A 664 -39.92 60.23 11.45
C GLY A 664 -40.05 59.92 9.93
N TRP A 665 -39.75 60.90 9.09
CA TRP A 665 -39.86 60.75 7.64
C TRP A 665 -38.64 60.06 7.04
N TRP A 666 -38.90 59.10 6.08
CA TRP A 666 -37.91 58.39 5.30
C TRP A 666 -38.16 58.53 3.82
N ARG A 667 -37.07 58.65 3.00
CA ARG A 667 -37.13 58.79 1.55
C ARG A 667 -36.19 57.76 0.90
N GLN A 668 -36.65 57.17 -0.17
CA GLN A 668 -35.79 56.35 -1.05
C GLN A 668 -36.00 56.76 -2.52
N ARG A 669 -34.89 56.79 -3.26
CA ARG A 669 -34.85 57.18 -4.70
C ARG A 669 -34.91 55.97 -5.57
N PHE A 670 -35.68 56.03 -6.59
CA PHE A 670 -35.83 55.05 -7.68
C PHE A 670 -35.51 55.73 -9.02
N GLN A 671 -35.42 54.94 -10.13
CA GLN A 671 -35.03 55.48 -11.44
C GLN A 671 -35.98 56.62 -11.89
N ASN A 672 -37.27 56.50 -11.66
CA ASN A 672 -38.27 57.38 -12.22
C ASN A 672 -39.02 58.18 -11.13
N GLY A 673 -38.54 58.25 -9.93
CA GLY A 673 -39.17 59.02 -8.85
C GLY A 673 -38.71 58.62 -7.47
N ASP A 674 -39.26 59.23 -6.45
CA ASP A 674 -38.95 59.01 -5.05
C ASP A 674 -40.17 58.46 -4.30
N VAL A 675 -39.91 57.61 -3.31
CA VAL A 675 -40.93 57.19 -2.34
C VAL A 675 -40.58 57.81 -1.01
N VAL A 676 -41.59 58.41 -0.35
CA VAL A 676 -41.48 59.02 0.97
C VAL A 676 -42.52 58.43 1.89
N VAL A 677 -42.16 58.08 3.13
CA VAL A 677 -43.02 57.52 4.16
C VAL A 677 -42.71 58.15 5.50
N HIS A 678 -43.77 58.19 6.42
CA HIS A 678 -43.62 58.66 7.77
C HIS A 678 -43.65 57.53 8.77
#